data_34c1d5c12e86dfccae0e9a0cfcda8261
#
_entry.id   34c1d5c12e86dfccae0e9a0cfcda8261
#
_cell.length_a   1.000
_cell.length_b   1.000
_cell.length_c   1.000
_cell.angle_alpha   90.00
_cell.angle_beta   90.00
_cell.angle_gamma   90.00
#
_symmetry.space_group_name_H-M   'P 1'
#
loop_
_entity.id
_entity.type
_entity.pdbx_description
1 polymer ?
#
loop_
_entity_poly.entity_id
_entity_poly.type
_entity_poly.pdbx_seq_one_letter_code
_entity_poly.pdbx_strand_id
1 'polypeptide(L)'
;MPKLIIDEREITVPEGTKVIDAAERLGIVIPRFCYHPALGAVGACRVCAVNCLDGPLKGIQMSCMIDAQDGMKVSTTDAEAMDFRKHVIEWLMLHHPHDCPVCDEGGHCLLQDLTVSGGHGVRRYQGPKRTYTDQHLGPLVQHEMNRCIQCYRCVRYYQEFTGYDDLGVMQIGSRVYYGRYRPGTLESPFSGNLIDICPTGVYTDKPSRHRGRRWDFERRPAVCLHCSLGCHVTVNARYREVVRQEARFSETVNGHFICDRGRYGFPYVNLPERPRSARVDGTETGWEGALKIAGERLEAVAWKTGPQGIAVVGSARCGLETQGMLKRLADAKGWRGPVLDIDPAAANVRTAVSRLEPDLQVSLREIETADCVVVVGTDPLNEAPMLAPALRQARRKGARVAVIDPRPVSLPFQFDHFPVAPDDLAAAIAILIRKCAEKEPLSELGKTAVRSIGGITHGADISDVDGLAALYDDLHDSRRPIIVCGTHTAPPEVPGMAADLALLLRIAGPRAGLFYVMPGPNSFGAALLSDPDLSFGDLVSAIEEGEIKALVVAESDLFQAGVPKDRLRNALNKLELLVTLDYIDSPTTQAAHILIPTLTPYETPSLIINNEGRVQQSPAAFRGGDPIARTGGGDHPPRAFRRDIPGREMGAAWTALPTLGGRDPGSAPVNLAAWLGEAHPALSSIPEASDFPPDGVRLQLAENAGERFQTDRFSLGEKEEDALTLLVVDRTFGTEELSSLSPILQELTPSPCIQIHPEDAAEFDLSEGDAIRIDSDAGTAGLPIHLTPEMARGVLVIPRRRDLDDRLPRERRTVLSKTAIRKATEDA
;
A
#
# COMPACT_ATOMS: atom_id res chain seq x y z
N MET A 1 37.03 10.94 6.73
CA MET A 1 35.93 10.93 7.75
C MET A 1 36.29 11.96 8.81
N PRO A 2 35.63 13.11 8.87
CA PRO A 2 35.91 14.14 9.86
C PRO A 2 35.61 13.70 11.27
N LYS A 3 36.44 14.12 12.20
CA LYS A 3 36.34 13.88 13.63
C LYS A 3 36.07 15.22 14.33
N LEU A 4 34.98 15.31 15.09
CA LEU A 4 34.56 16.54 15.76
C LEU A 4 34.08 16.27 17.18
N ILE A 5 33.98 17.33 17.96
CA ILE A 5 33.49 17.30 19.35
C ILE A 5 32.21 18.13 19.43
N ILE A 6 31.11 17.54 19.93
CA ILE A 6 29.84 18.22 20.18
C ILE A 6 29.49 18.05 21.66
N ASP A 7 29.34 19.16 22.39
CA ASP A 7 29.08 19.16 23.84
C ASP A 7 29.98 18.18 24.58
N GLU A 8 31.30 18.30 24.40
CA GLU A 8 32.37 17.48 24.99
C GLU A 8 32.38 15.99 24.55
N ARG A 9 31.49 15.56 23.65
CA ARG A 9 31.43 14.20 23.09
C ARG A 9 32.09 14.14 21.73
N GLU A 10 33.01 13.25 21.57
CA GLU A 10 33.73 13.02 20.30
C GLU A 10 32.95 12.09 19.38
N ILE A 11 32.92 12.42 18.10
CA ILE A 11 32.32 11.58 17.04
C ILE A 11 33.10 11.68 15.75
N THR A 12 33.17 10.55 15.02
CA THR A 12 33.68 10.47 13.66
C THR A 12 32.52 10.13 12.72
N VAL A 13 32.35 10.92 11.68
CA VAL A 13 31.21 10.77 10.77
C VAL A 13 31.69 10.72 9.31
N PRO A 14 30.89 10.21 8.37
CA PRO A 14 31.17 10.29 6.94
C PRO A 14 31.32 11.76 6.49
N GLU A 15 32.12 11.99 5.45
CA GLU A 15 32.25 13.29 4.81
C GLU A 15 30.89 13.77 4.27
N GLY A 16 30.59 15.07 4.37
CA GLY A 16 29.30 15.65 3.99
C GLY A 16 28.18 15.49 5.02
N THR A 17 28.43 14.83 6.18
CA THR A 17 27.45 14.75 7.27
C THR A 17 27.24 16.15 7.87
N LYS A 18 25.99 16.60 8.02
CA LYS A 18 25.68 17.88 8.67
C LYS A 18 25.93 17.78 10.20
N VAL A 19 26.33 18.88 10.80
CA VAL A 19 26.56 18.94 12.26
C VAL A 19 25.29 18.53 13.05
N ILE A 20 24.11 18.89 12.56
CA ILE A 20 22.84 18.49 13.18
C ILE A 20 22.65 16.96 13.20
N ASP A 21 23.04 16.27 12.13
CA ASP A 21 22.93 14.80 12.01
C ASP A 21 24.02 14.10 12.83
N ALA A 22 25.22 14.70 12.91
CA ALA A 22 26.29 14.23 13.79
C ALA A 22 25.87 14.31 15.29
N ALA A 23 25.19 15.41 15.68
CA ALA A 23 24.63 15.58 17.03
C ALA A 23 23.55 14.54 17.33
N GLU A 24 22.65 14.26 16.39
CA GLU A 24 21.58 13.29 16.54
C GLU A 24 22.13 11.85 16.77
N ARG A 25 23.23 11.48 16.10
CA ARG A 25 23.93 10.20 16.34
C ARG A 25 24.54 10.09 17.74
N LEU A 26 24.84 11.21 18.38
CA LEU A 26 25.26 11.27 19.79
C LEU A 26 24.09 11.32 20.78
N GLY A 27 22.84 11.30 20.30
CA GLY A 27 21.65 11.49 21.12
C GLY A 27 21.45 12.94 21.57
N ILE A 28 22.13 13.91 20.95
CA ILE A 28 21.98 15.34 21.22
C ILE A 28 20.93 15.92 20.30
N VAL A 29 19.81 16.38 20.84
CA VAL A 29 18.71 16.96 20.09
C VAL A 29 18.94 18.47 19.92
N ILE A 30 19.22 18.91 18.69
CA ILE A 30 19.27 20.32 18.34
C ILE A 30 17.88 20.78 17.87
N PRO A 31 17.31 21.87 18.45
CA PRO A 31 16.01 22.41 18.04
C PRO A 31 15.98 22.76 16.55
N ARG A 32 14.88 22.43 15.86
CA ARG A 32 14.76 22.66 14.42
C ARG A 32 13.30 22.75 13.95
N PHE A 33 12.99 23.57 12.95
CA PHE A 33 11.71 23.59 12.25
C PHE A 33 11.86 23.26 10.77
N CYS A 34 12.72 23.99 10.03
CA CYS A 34 12.77 23.88 8.58
C CYS A 34 13.53 22.64 8.07
N TYR A 35 14.44 22.10 8.86
CA TYR A 35 15.15 20.86 8.55
C TYR A 35 14.24 19.63 8.79
N HIS A 36 14.26 18.72 7.82
CA HIS A 36 13.63 17.40 7.93
C HIS A 36 14.53 16.35 7.26
N PRO A 37 14.77 15.16 7.85
CA PRO A 37 15.69 14.18 7.27
C PRO A 37 15.40 13.82 5.82
N ALA A 38 14.11 13.67 5.45
CA ALA A 38 13.70 13.35 4.08
C ALA A 38 13.85 14.53 3.09
N LEU A 39 13.91 15.79 3.55
CA LEU A 39 13.95 16.99 2.71
C LEU A 39 15.28 17.73 2.76
N GLY A 40 16.09 17.45 3.78
CA GLY A 40 17.32 18.18 4.04
C GLY A 40 17.08 19.61 4.56
N ALA A 41 18.13 20.43 4.51
CA ALA A 41 18.15 21.78 5.05
C ALA A 41 17.71 22.84 4.03
N VAL A 42 17.10 23.94 4.53
CA VAL A 42 16.81 25.15 3.75
C VAL A 42 17.31 26.43 4.47
N GLY A 43 17.69 26.33 5.74
CA GLY A 43 18.23 27.42 6.54
C GLY A 43 17.25 28.55 6.89
N ALA A 44 15.93 28.33 6.72
CA ALA A 44 14.93 29.39 6.89
C ALA A 44 14.63 29.74 8.36
N CYS A 45 14.51 28.75 9.25
CA CYS A 45 14.03 28.98 10.62
C CYS A 45 15.08 29.48 11.60
N ARG A 46 16.36 29.22 11.38
CA ARG A 46 17.50 29.62 12.22
C ARG A 46 17.52 29.09 13.67
N VAL A 47 16.58 28.24 14.05
CA VAL A 47 16.47 27.70 15.43
C VAL A 47 17.56 26.66 15.73
N CYS A 48 18.20 26.10 14.73
CA CYS A 48 19.29 25.12 14.90
C CYS A 48 20.67 25.75 15.15
N ALA A 49 20.71 26.98 15.68
CA ALA A 49 21.94 27.68 15.99
C ALA A 49 22.77 26.94 17.05
N VAL A 50 24.06 26.80 16.78
CA VAL A 50 25.10 26.28 17.69
C VAL A 50 26.27 27.22 17.72
N ASN A 51 27.11 27.17 18.74
CA ASN A 51 28.37 27.94 18.77
C ASN A 51 29.54 27.02 18.39
N CYS A 52 30.25 27.36 17.33
CA CYS A 52 31.50 26.72 16.95
C CYS A 52 32.63 27.38 17.75
N LEU A 53 33.13 26.70 18.78
CA LEU A 53 34.14 27.22 19.73
C LEU A 53 35.54 27.15 19.15
N ASP A 54 35.82 26.11 18.34
CA ASP A 54 37.14 25.90 17.73
C ASP A 54 37.03 25.13 16.41
N GLY A 55 38.06 25.18 15.59
CA GLY A 55 38.12 24.52 14.28
C GLY A 55 38.03 25.52 13.11
N PRO A 56 37.70 25.01 11.90
CA PRO A 56 37.63 25.83 10.66
C PRO A 56 36.55 26.91 10.66
N LEU A 57 35.46 26.71 11.44
CA LEU A 57 34.37 27.67 11.59
C LEU A 57 34.32 28.15 13.06
N LYS A 58 33.99 29.42 13.28
CA LYS A 58 33.86 30.03 14.61
C LYS A 58 32.57 30.83 14.74
N GLY A 59 32.10 30.95 16.01
CA GLY A 59 30.88 31.67 16.34
C GLY A 59 29.57 30.97 16.04
N ILE A 60 28.47 31.71 16.04
CA ILE A 60 27.13 31.16 15.82
C ILE A 60 26.95 30.69 14.38
N GLN A 61 26.66 29.40 14.26
CA GLN A 61 26.42 28.72 12.99
C GLN A 61 25.09 27.95 13.01
N MET A 62 24.53 27.71 11.81
CA MET A 62 23.32 26.91 11.67
C MET A 62 23.69 25.43 11.43
N SER A 63 23.55 24.60 12.45
CA SER A 63 23.99 23.19 12.43
C SER A 63 23.44 22.36 11.26
N CYS A 64 22.24 22.69 10.75
CA CYS A 64 21.66 22.02 9.58
C CYS A 64 22.29 22.45 8.25
N MET A 65 23.07 23.54 8.21
CA MET A 65 23.65 24.10 6.99
C MET A 65 25.14 23.78 6.85
N ILE A 66 25.86 23.58 7.95
CA ILE A 66 27.29 23.33 7.95
C ILE A 66 27.62 21.85 7.99
N ASP A 67 28.62 21.46 7.20
CA ASP A 67 29.16 20.10 7.23
C ASP A 67 30.10 19.91 8.43
N ALA A 68 30.11 18.71 8.98
CA ALA A 68 31.08 18.30 9.97
C ALA A 68 32.48 18.32 9.36
N GLN A 69 33.43 19.02 10.02
CA GLN A 69 34.81 19.12 9.57
C GLN A 69 35.74 18.68 10.69
N ASP A 70 36.94 18.25 10.30
CA ASP A 70 37.93 17.75 11.25
C ASP A 70 38.37 18.83 12.24
N GLY A 71 38.49 18.47 13.51
CA GLY A 71 38.90 19.37 14.58
C GLY A 71 37.84 20.38 15.05
N MET A 72 36.61 20.36 14.52
CA MET A 72 35.52 21.23 15.02
C MET A 72 35.19 20.94 16.47
N LYS A 73 35.02 21.99 17.27
CA LYS A 73 34.40 21.96 18.60
C LYS A 73 33.11 22.76 18.59
N VAL A 74 31.99 22.10 18.82
CA VAL A 74 30.66 22.68 18.74
C VAL A 74 29.98 22.59 20.10
N SER A 75 29.37 23.68 20.55
CA SER A 75 28.49 23.67 21.73
C SER A 75 27.06 23.94 21.31
N THR A 76 26.15 23.09 21.76
CA THR A 76 24.70 23.27 21.62
C THR A 76 24.08 23.98 22.82
N THR A 77 24.80 24.04 23.94
CA THR A 77 24.37 24.60 25.22
C THR A 77 25.06 25.92 25.58
N ASP A 78 25.90 26.45 24.67
CA ASP A 78 26.54 27.74 24.83
C ASP A 78 25.51 28.87 25.02
N ALA A 79 25.82 29.82 25.93
CA ALA A 79 24.90 30.89 26.34
C ALA A 79 24.47 31.79 25.17
N GLU A 80 25.40 32.13 24.25
CA GLU A 80 25.12 32.95 23.08
C GLU A 80 24.22 32.22 22.09
N ALA A 81 24.48 30.92 21.84
CA ALA A 81 23.65 30.10 20.97
C ALA A 81 22.24 29.91 21.55
N MET A 82 22.12 29.73 22.87
CA MET A 82 20.82 29.60 23.53
C MET A 82 20.04 30.92 23.48
N ASP A 83 20.68 32.07 23.72
CA ASP A 83 20.03 33.37 23.64
C ASP A 83 19.60 33.71 22.20
N PHE A 84 20.43 33.40 21.22
CA PHE A 84 20.07 33.53 19.81
C PHE A 84 18.81 32.72 19.46
N ARG A 85 18.72 31.43 19.85
CA ARG A 85 17.55 30.58 19.63
C ARG A 85 16.29 31.14 20.31
N LYS A 86 16.43 31.64 21.53
CA LYS A 86 15.33 32.26 22.28
C LYS A 86 14.74 33.44 21.52
N HIS A 87 15.58 34.34 20.99
CA HIS A 87 15.13 35.46 20.19
C HIS A 87 14.47 35.04 18.88
N VAL A 88 15.01 34.02 18.20
CA VAL A 88 14.40 33.47 16.98
C VAL A 88 13.00 32.92 17.27
N ILE A 89 12.81 32.20 18.36
CA ILE A 89 11.49 31.68 18.74
C ILE A 89 10.52 32.84 19.05
N GLU A 90 10.98 33.91 19.75
CA GLU A 90 10.18 35.10 19.97
C GLU A 90 9.72 35.73 18.63
N TRP A 91 10.60 35.82 17.63
CA TRP A 91 10.24 36.36 16.29
C TRP A 91 9.22 35.48 15.57
N LEU A 92 9.34 34.16 15.66
CA LEU A 92 8.34 33.24 15.08
C LEU A 92 6.97 33.42 15.75
N MET A 93 6.92 33.77 17.03
CA MET A 93 5.69 33.98 17.77
C MET A 93 5.05 35.37 17.56
N LEU A 94 5.73 36.35 16.89
CA LEU A 94 5.19 37.69 16.69
C LEU A 94 3.81 37.72 16.06
N HIS A 95 3.63 36.94 14.99
CA HIS A 95 2.37 36.89 14.24
C HIS A 95 1.57 35.61 14.49
N HIS A 96 2.17 34.61 15.11
CA HIS A 96 1.49 33.36 15.41
C HIS A 96 0.28 33.61 16.35
N PRO A 97 -0.93 33.04 16.06
CA PRO A 97 -2.06 33.17 16.96
C PRO A 97 -1.83 32.31 18.21
N HIS A 98 -2.30 32.77 19.36
CA HIS A 98 -2.22 32.00 20.61
C HIS A 98 -3.54 31.26 20.85
N ASP A 99 -3.99 30.52 19.85
CA ASP A 99 -5.23 29.77 19.80
C ASP A 99 -5.07 28.26 20.04
N CYS A 100 -3.98 27.87 20.74
CA CYS A 100 -3.67 26.47 21.04
C CYS A 100 -4.84 25.65 21.61
N PRO A 101 -5.73 26.20 22.47
CA PRO A 101 -6.90 25.47 22.97
C PRO A 101 -7.84 24.97 21.87
N VAL A 102 -7.94 25.67 20.73
CA VAL A 102 -8.80 25.31 19.59
C VAL A 102 -8.01 24.84 18.36
N CYS A 103 -6.68 24.86 18.43
CA CYS A 103 -5.80 24.35 17.39
C CYS A 103 -5.68 22.83 17.47
N ASP A 104 -5.93 22.10 16.39
CA ASP A 104 -5.85 20.63 16.39
C ASP A 104 -4.42 20.10 16.62
N GLU A 105 -3.39 20.89 16.31
CA GLU A 105 -2.00 20.59 16.63
C GLU A 105 -1.64 20.77 18.11
N GLY A 106 -2.53 21.39 18.91
CA GLY A 106 -2.28 21.63 20.32
C GLY A 106 -2.00 20.36 21.11
N GLY A 107 -0.85 20.32 21.80
CA GLY A 107 -0.40 19.15 22.57
C GLY A 107 0.61 18.24 21.87
N HIS A 108 0.89 18.48 20.59
CA HIS A 108 1.99 17.83 19.86
C HIS A 108 2.68 18.80 18.86
N CYS A 109 2.48 20.09 19.07
CA CYS A 109 3.03 21.17 18.26
C CYS A 109 4.49 21.42 18.62
N LEU A 110 5.38 21.25 17.65
CA LEU A 110 6.80 21.48 17.85
C LEU A 110 7.10 22.94 18.26
N LEU A 111 6.30 23.92 17.79
CA LEU A 111 6.46 25.31 18.19
C LEU A 111 6.11 25.52 19.67
N GLN A 112 5.08 24.83 20.20
CA GLN A 112 4.79 24.86 21.64
C GLN A 112 5.96 24.31 22.45
N ASP A 113 6.47 23.13 22.08
CA ASP A 113 7.56 22.45 22.80
C ASP A 113 8.84 23.32 22.83
N LEU A 114 9.21 23.90 21.68
CA LEU A 114 10.38 24.74 21.58
C LEU A 114 10.19 26.12 22.26
N THR A 115 8.97 26.63 22.34
CA THR A 115 8.67 27.86 23.09
C THR A 115 8.85 27.63 24.59
N VAL A 116 8.36 26.48 25.09
CA VAL A 116 8.53 26.12 26.50
C VAL A 116 10.00 25.84 26.83
N SER A 117 10.68 25.01 26.03
CA SER A 117 12.09 24.67 26.25
C SER A 117 13.06 25.85 26.07
N GLY A 118 12.73 26.82 25.23
CA GLY A 118 13.51 28.03 25.01
C GLY A 118 13.40 29.08 26.13
N GLY A 119 12.54 28.87 27.13
CA GLY A 119 12.36 29.76 28.27
C GLY A 119 11.79 31.13 27.93
N HIS A 120 11.04 31.21 26.83
CA HIS A 120 10.41 32.44 26.36
C HIS A 120 9.02 32.61 27.00
N GLY A 121 8.92 33.39 28.08
CA GLY A 121 7.70 33.57 28.88
C GLY A 121 6.86 34.81 28.54
N VAL A 122 7.42 35.81 27.88
CA VAL A 122 6.77 37.12 27.67
C VAL A 122 6.93 37.58 26.21
N ARG A 123 5.81 37.94 25.61
CA ARG A 123 5.77 38.59 24.29
C ARG A 123 5.93 40.09 24.44
N ARG A 124 7.01 40.67 23.91
CA ARG A 124 7.29 42.12 23.95
C ARG A 124 6.62 42.92 22.85
N TYR A 125 6.24 42.26 21.75
CA TYR A 125 5.62 42.89 20.58
C TYR A 125 4.17 43.34 20.87
N GLN A 126 3.88 44.62 20.60
CA GLN A 126 2.60 45.27 20.81
C GLN A 126 1.85 45.58 19.50
N GLY A 127 2.45 45.33 18.35
CA GLY A 127 1.86 45.62 17.06
C GLY A 127 0.74 44.65 16.63
N PRO A 128 -0.02 44.99 15.58
CA PRO A 128 -1.08 44.10 15.06
C PRO A 128 -0.47 42.83 14.47
N LYS A 129 -1.17 41.73 14.65
CA LYS A 129 -0.84 40.45 13.99
C LYS A 129 -1.27 40.49 12.52
N ARG A 130 -0.49 39.88 11.66
CA ARG A 130 -0.90 39.61 10.29
C ARG A 130 -2.02 38.56 10.28
N THR A 131 -2.95 38.72 9.38
CA THR A 131 -4.06 37.79 9.16
C THR A 131 -4.12 37.40 7.69
N TYR A 132 -4.46 36.15 7.44
CA TYR A 132 -4.61 35.56 6.12
C TYR A 132 -6.00 34.93 6.02
N THR A 133 -6.53 34.84 4.79
CA THR A 133 -7.71 34.03 4.49
C THR A 133 -7.25 32.60 4.21
N ASP A 134 -7.93 31.64 4.81
CA ASP A 134 -7.67 30.23 4.60
C ASP A 134 -8.24 29.74 3.27
N GLN A 135 -7.65 28.69 2.71
CA GLN A 135 -8.14 28.04 1.49
C GLN A 135 -8.86 26.74 1.83
N HIS A 136 -9.83 26.37 1.00
CA HIS A 136 -10.36 25.02 0.95
C HIS A 136 -9.42 24.14 0.11
N LEU A 137 -8.81 23.10 0.71
CA LEU A 137 -7.84 22.22 0.07
C LEU A 137 -8.39 20.80 -0.18
N GLY A 138 -9.71 20.65 -0.17
CA GLY A 138 -10.39 19.36 -0.33
C GLY A 138 -10.86 18.74 0.98
N PRO A 139 -11.23 17.45 0.96
CA PRO A 139 -11.80 16.78 2.12
C PRO A 139 -10.78 16.36 3.18
N LEU A 140 -9.50 16.14 2.81
CA LEU A 140 -8.52 15.51 3.68
C LEU A 140 -7.81 16.50 4.61
N VAL A 141 -7.41 17.65 4.09
CA VAL A 141 -6.49 18.57 4.77
C VAL A 141 -7.21 19.89 5.10
N GLN A 142 -7.20 20.25 6.37
CA GLN A 142 -7.62 21.57 6.82
C GLN A 142 -6.47 22.55 6.72
N HIS A 143 -6.74 23.77 6.28
CA HIS A 143 -5.75 24.83 6.11
C HIS A 143 -6.07 26.02 7.03
N GLU A 144 -5.08 26.46 7.80
CA GLU A 144 -5.19 27.63 8.71
C GLU A 144 -3.90 28.45 8.65
N MET A 145 -3.78 29.28 7.62
CA MET A 145 -2.55 29.97 7.22
C MET A 145 -1.96 30.89 8.31
N ASN A 146 -2.80 31.41 9.22
CA ASN A 146 -2.36 32.30 10.29
C ASN A 146 -1.33 31.65 11.24
N ARG A 147 -1.25 30.30 11.28
CA ARG A 147 -0.33 29.54 12.13
C ARG A 147 1.02 29.29 11.46
N CYS A 148 1.25 29.79 10.26
CA CYS A 148 2.45 29.53 9.48
C CYS A 148 3.68 30.26 10.06
N ILE A 149 4.78 29.51 10.23
CA ILE A 149 6.09 30.00 10.63
C ILE A 149 7.08 30.08 9.46
N GLN A 150 6.62 29.91 8.25
CA GLN A 150 7.41 30.02 7.00
C GLN A 150 8.61 29.07 6.95
N CYS A 151 8.44 27.82 7.37
CA CYS A 151 9.51 26.83 7.40
C CYS A 151 9.78 26.13 6.06
N TYR A 152 8.95 26.29 5.05
CA TYR A 152 9.02 25.72 3.70
C TYR A 152 8.90 24.18 3.62
N ARG A 153 8.70 23.44 4.71
CA ARG A 153 8.59 21.99 4.64
C ARG A 153 7.47 21.51 3.71
N CYS A 154 6.28 22.13 3.80
CA CYS A 154 5.11 21.74 3.01
C CYS A 154 5.37 21.83 1.50
N VAL A 155 5.87 22.93 1.01
CA VAL A 155 6.15 23.16 -0.42
C VAL A 155 7.27 22.25 -0.91
N ARG A 156 8.36 22.14 -0.14
CA ARG A 156 9.47 21.24 -0.48
C ARG A 156 9.03 19.79 -0.52
N TYR A 157 8.20 19.36 0.43
CA TYR A 157 7.61 18.02 0.40
C TYR A 157 6.77 17.85 -0.86
N TYR A 158 5.83 18.76 -1.08
CA TYR A 158 4.83 18.64 -2.14
C TYR A 158 5.46 18.68 -3.53
N GLN A 159 6.35 19.66 -3.79
CA GLN A 159 6.98 19.84 -5.10
C GLN A 159 8.23 18.97 -5.28
N GLU A 160 9.19 19.02 -4.34
CA GLU A 160 10.47 18.33 -4.52
C GLU A 160 10.34 16.82 -4.28
N PHE A 161 9.60 16.40 -3.23
CA PHE A 161 9.50 14.99 -2.88
C PHE A 161 8.42 14.27 -3.69
N THR A 162 7.18 14.79 -3.74
CA THR A 162 6.08 14.11 -4.43
C THR A 162 5.95 14.48 -5.91
N GLY A 163 6.38 15.67 -6.34
CA GLY A 163 6.39 16.10 -7.74
C GLY A 163 5.15 16.83 -8.21
N TYR A 164 4.19 17.10 -7.35
CA TYR A 164 3.01 17.89 -7.68
C TYR A 164 3.29 19.36 -7.48
N ASP A 165 2.72 20.23 -8.30
CA ASP A 165 3.03 21.65 -8.36
C ASP A 165 1.83 22.58 -8.13
N ASP A 166 0.64 22.03 -7.84
CA ASP A 166 -0.56 22.83 -7.57
C ASP A 166 -0.53 23.57 -6.22
N LEU A 167 0.37 23.19 -5.28
CA LEU A 167 0.62 23.87 -4.01
C LEU A 167 2.02 24.49 -3.98
N GLY A 168 2.11 25.75 -3.56
CA GLY A 168 3.41 26.44 -3.52
C GLY A 168 3.43 27.67 -2.66
N VAL A 169 4.43 28.52 -2.90
CA VAL A 169 4.64 29.80 -2.24
C VAL A 169 4.15 30.90 -3.14
N MET A 170 3.26 31.75 -2.63
CA MET A 170 2.73 32.92 -3.31
C MET A 170 3.15 34.19 -2.59
N GLN A 171 3.22 35.31 -3.32
CA GLN A 171 3.59 36.63 -2.82
C GLN A 171 5.05 36.68 -2.26
N ILE A 172 5.44 37.83 -1.72
CA ILE A 172 6.80 38.04 -1.21
C ILE A 172 6.79 38.84 0.10
N GLY A 173 7.92 38.79 0.81
CA GLY A 173 8.17 39.59 2.02
C GLY A 173 7.19 39.26 3.15
N SER A 174 6.51 40.28 3.64
CA SER A 174 5.60 40.15 4.76
C SER A 174 4.24 39.47 4.40
N ARG A 175 3.98 39.24 3.12
CA ARG A 175 2.70 38.68 2.63
C ARG A 175 2.83 37.28 2.08
N VAL A 176 3.95 36.61 2.29
CA VAL A 176 4.18 35.22 1.84
C VAL A 176 3.04 34.30 2.29
N TYR A 177 2.50 33.55 1.33
CA TYR A 177 1.37 32.66 1.52
C TYR A 177 1.70 31.26 1.02
N TYR A 178 1.36 30.24 1.77
CA TYR A 178 1.58 28.84 1.42
C TYR A 178 0.23 28.17 1.17
N GLY A 179 -0.05 27.79 -0.06
CA GLY A 179 -1.34 27.22 -0.45
C GLY A 179 -1.38 26.84 -1.93
N ARG A 180 -2.55 26.47 -2.42
CA ARG A 180 -2.76 26.20 -3.84
C ARG A 180 -2.74 27.48 -4.67
N TYR A 181 -2.19 27.40 -5.87
CA TYR A 181 -2.20 28.49 -6.84
C TYR A 181 -3.59 28.81 -7.36
N ARG A 182 -4.48 27.81 -7.41
CA ARG A 182 -5.90 27.92 -7.80
C ARG A 182 -6.78 27.28 -6.74
N PRO A 183 -8.01 27.76 -6.51
CA PRO A 183 -8.96 27.11 -5.62
C PRO A 183 -9.24 25.66 -6.03
N GLY A 184 -9.43 24.77 -5.08
CA GLY A 184 -9.78 23.37 -5.33
C GLY A 184 -9.07 22.37 -4.41
N THR A 185 -9.36 21.10 -4.64
CA THR A 185 -8.76 19.97 -3.90
C THR A 185 -7.29 19.77 -4.30
N LEU A 186 -6.43 19.42 -3.35
CA LEU A 186 -5.04 19.05 -3.62
C LEU A 186 -4.99 17.82 -4.55
N GLU A 187 -4.13 17.89 -5.56
CA GLU A 187 -4.05 16.87 -6.62
C GLU A 187 -3.20 15.66 -6.22
N SER A 188 -2.27 15.86 -5.29
CA SER A 188 -1.36 14.81 -4.83
C SER A 188 -2.08 13.76 -3.98
N PRO A 189 -2.01 12.46 -4.32
CA PRO A 189 -2.51 11.36 -3.49
C PRO A 189 -1.62 11.08 -2.26
N PHE A 190 -0.74 12.00 -1.93
CA PHE A 190 0.14 12.00 -0.77
C PHE A 190 -0.07 13.25 0.08
N SER A 191 -1.15 14.00 -0.16
CA SER A 191 -1.44 15.31 0.44
C SER A 191 -1.55 15.26 1.97
N GLY A 192 -2.03 14.15 2.54
CA GLY A 192 -2.15 13.97 3.98
C GLY A 192 -0.82 14.04 4.74
N ASN A 193 0.33 13.83 4.08
CA ASN A 193 1.63 14.01 4.75
C ASN A 193 1.98 15.48 5.00
N LEU A 194 1.25 16.44 4.41
CA LEU A 194 1.38 17.85 4.79
C LEU A 194 1.07 18.06 6.27
N ILE A 195 0.21 17.23 6.85
CA ILE A 195 -0.15 17.24 8.27
C ILE A 195 1.06 16.83 9.12
N ASP A 196 1.68 15.70 8.80
CA ASP A 196 2.81 15.15 9.57
C ASP A 196 4.06 16.02 9.44
N ILE A 197 4.26 16.66 8.29
CA ILE A 197 5.47 17.44 8.01
C ILE A 197 5.39 18.88 8.48
N CYS A 198 4.18 19.42 8.66
CA CYS A 198 3.99 20.77 9.16
C CYS A 198 4.32 20.84 10.66
N PRO A 199 5.25 21.69 11.11
CA PRO A 199 5.62 21.76 12.53
C PRO A 199 4.63 22.56 13.39
N THR A 200 3.53 23.02 12.79
CA THR A 200 2.49 23.83 13.43
C THR A 200 1.12 23.49 12.83
N GLY A 201 0.03 23.97 13.42
CA GLY A 201 -1.32 23.68 12.99
C GLY A 201 -1.81 24.39 11.73
N VAL A 202 -0.94 24.59 10.70
CA VAL A 202 -1.38 25.15 9.41
C VAL A 202 -2.14 24.11 8.62
N TYR A 203 -1.55 22.91 8.50
CA TYR A 203 -2.17 21.77 7.86
C TYR A 203 -2.50 20.75 8.94
N THR A 204 -3.79 20.46 9.12
CA THR A 204 -4.27 19.50 10.13
C THR A 204 -5.22 18.50 9.50
N ASP A 205 -5.38 17.35 10.14
CA ASP A 205 -6.24 16.26 9.67
C ASP A 205 -7.72 16.69 9.78
N LYS A 206 -8.36 16.95 8.64
CA LYS A 206 -9.71 17.47 8.61
C LYS A 206 -10.75 16.47 9.13
N PRO A 207 -10.69 15.15 8.81
CA PRO A 207 -11.65 14.18 9.31
C PRO A 207 -11.62 13.96 10.82
N SER A 208 -10.45 14.11 11.46
CA SER A 208 -10.30 13.87 12.91
C SER A 208 -10.37 15.14 13.76
N ARG A 209 -10.67 16.31 13.15
CA ARG A 209 -10.77 17.58 13.90
C ARG A 209 -11.69 17.47 15.10
N HIS A 210 -11.22 17.99 16.24
CA HIS A 210 -11.96 18.08 17.49
C HIS A 210 -12.38 16.74 18.10
N ARG A 211 -11.91 15.60 17.57
CA ARG A 211 -12.23 14.27 18.13
C ARG A 211 -11.41 13.89 19.37
N GLY A 212 -10.37 14.63 19.68
CA GLY A 212 -9.52 14.42 20.84
C GLY A 212 -8.16 15.07 20.70
N ARG A 213 -7.41 15.09 21.80
CA ARG A 213 -6.01 15.49 21.83
C ARG A 213 -5.11 14.25 21.71
N ARG A 214 -3.83 14.45 21.34
CA ARG A 214 -2.89 13.35 21.17
C ARG A 214 -2.80 12.41 22.38
N TRP A 215 -2.88 12.95 23.59
CA TRP A 215 -2.86 12.17 24.83
C TRP A 215 -4.17 11.43 25.14
N ASP A 216 -5.25 11.74 24.45
CA ASP A 216 -6.53 11.04 24.58
C ASP A 216 -6.57 9.75 23.76
N PHE A 217 -5.60 9.55 22.85
CA PHE A 217 -5.59 8.45 21.92
C PHE A 217 -4.73 7.27 22.40
N GLU A 218 -5.24 6.07 22.23
CA GLU A 218 -4.44 4.86 22.21
C GLU A 218 -3.66 4.88 20.88
N ARG A 219 -2.31 5.00 20.99
CA ARG A 219 -1.43 5.11 19.82
C ARG A 219 -0.53 3.90 19.76
N ARG A 220 -0.65 3.13 18.68
CA ARG A 220 0.10 1.89 18.49
C ARG A 220 0.63 1.77 17.07
N PRO A 221 1.80 1.14 16.91
CA PRO A 221 2.30 0.79 15.59
C PRO A 221 1.36 -0.22 14.92
N ALA A 222 1.26 -0.17 13.60
CA ALA A 222 0.55 -1.13 12.78
C ALA A 222 1.15 -1.17 11.37
N VAL A 223 0.63 -2.06 10.53
CA VAL A 223 0.97 -2.19 9.11
C VAL A 223 -0.27 -1.81 8.29
N CYS A 224 -0.07 -1.04 7.23
CA CYS A 224 -1.14 -0.65 6.30
C CYS A 224 -1.62 -1.86 5.49
N LEU A 225 -2.94 -1.98 5.32
CA LEU A 225 -3.60 -3.14 4.69
C LEU A 225 -4.15 -2.86 3.28
N HIS A 226 -3.78 -1.74 2.64
CA HIS A 226 -4.43 -1.32 1.39
C HIS A 226 -3.62 -1.60 0.12
N CYS A 227 -2.48 -2.26 0.22
CA CYS A 227 -1.70 -2.81 -0.90
C CYS A 227 -0.57 -3.70 -0.38
N SER A 228 0.15 -4.34 -1.29
CA SER A 228 1.23 -5.28 -0.94
C SER A 228 2.50 -4.66 -0.34
N LEU A 229 2.63 -3.34 -0.30
CA LEU A 229 3.85 -2.68 0.20
C LEU A 229 4.06 -2.81 1.71
N GLY A 230 2.99 -2.94 2.50
CA GLY A 230 3.09 -3.08 3.95
C GLY A 230 3.67 -1.84 4.64
N CYS A 231 3.25 -0.62 4.26
CA CYS A 231 3.73 0.62 4.87
C CYS A 231 3.48 0.65 6.37
N HIS A 232 4.45 1.15 7.12
CA HIS A 232 4.35 1.32 8.57
C HIS A 232 3.48 2.52 8.90
N VAL A 233 2.54 2.32 9.82
CA VAL A 233 1.60 3.34 10.28
C VAL A 233 1.50 3.37 11.80
N THR A 234 1.02 4.49 12.34
CA THR A 234 0.57 4.60 13.73
C THR A 234 -0.93 4.77 13.72
N VAL A 235 -1.65 3.82 14.26
CA VAL A 235 -3.10 3.90 14.45
C VAL A 235 -3.39 4.64 15.75
N ASN A 236 -4.25 5.65 15.67
CA ASN A 236 -4.72 6.42 16.82
C ASN A 236 -6.20 6.06 17.05
N ALA A 237 -6.50 5.41 18.17
CA ALA A 237 -7.85 4.98 18.51
C ALA A 237 -8.34 5.65 19.78
N ARG A 238 -9.66 5.77 19.91
CA ARG A 238 -10.34 6.25 21.11
C ARG A 238 -11.71 5.60 21.20
N TYR A 239 -12.07 5.12 22.35
CA TYR A 239 -13.40 4.55 22.60
C TYR A 239 -13.75 3.36 21.67
N ARG A 240 -12.76 2.53 21.34
CA ARG A 240 -12.85 1.40 20.40
C ARG A 240 -13.17 1.80 18.94
N GLU A 241 -12.78 3.00 18.56
CA GLU A 241 -12.86 3.49 17.19
C GLU A 241 -11.50 4.03 16.75
N VAL A 242 -11.13 3.78 15.51
CA VAL A 242 -9.97 4.44 14.91
C VAL A 242 -10.35 5.88 14.59
N VAL A 243 -9.55 6.83 15.07
CA VAL A 243 -9.79 8.27 14.86
C VAL A 243 -8.98 8.79 13.69
N ARG A 244 -7.72 8.38 13.60
CA ARG A 244 -6.81 8.75 12.50
C ARG A 244 -5.67 7.75 12.37
N GLN A 245 -5.01 7.80 11.23
CA GLN A 245 -3.82 7.01 10.92
C GLN A 245 -2.70 7.95 10.46
N GLU A 246 -1.50 7.78 11.03
CA GLU A 246 -0.32 8.61 10.76
C GLU A 246 0.78 7.76 10.13
N ALA A 247 1.68 8.38 9.35
CA ALA A 247 2.88 7.71 8.91
C ALA A 247 3.77 7.35 10.11
N ARG A 248 4.33 6.15 10.10
CA ARG A 248 5.39 5.72 11.02
C ARG A 248 6.67 5.48 10.24
N PHE A 249 7.77 6.05 10.71
CA PHE A 249 9.05 5.87 10.06
C PHE A 249 9.46 4.40 9.97
N SER A 250 9.89 3.98 8.79
CA SER A 250 10.54 2.70 8.53
C SER A 250 11.75 2.94 7.64
N GLU A 251 12.89 2.44 8.04
CA GLU A 251 14.12 2.59 7.25
C GLU A 251 14.06 1.81 5.93
N THR A 252 13.33 0.71 5.92
CA THR A 252 13.31 -0.24 4.79
C THR A 252 12.09 -0.10 3.89
N VAL A 253 10.90 0.24 4.42
CA VAL A 253 9.67 0.24 3.65
C VAL A 253 9.29 1.64 3.16
N ASN A 254 8.61 2.45 3.96
CA ASN A 254 7.99 3.69 3.49
C ASN A 254 8.74 4.98 3.88
N GLY A 255 9.89 4.89 4.57
CA GLY A 255 10.56 6.08 5.09
C GLY A 255 9.65 6.85 6.05
N HIS A 256 9.46 8.14 5.77
CA HIS A 256 8.68 9.05 6.62
C HIS A 256 7.22 9.21 6.19
N PHE A 257 6.80 8.68 5.06
CA PHE A 257 5.54 9.05 4.41
C PHE A 257 4.67 7.85 4.05
N ILE A 258 3.37 8.09 3.86
CA ILE A 258 2.39 7.12 3.36
C ILE A 258 1.48 7.79 2.32
N CYS A 259 0.78 6.99 1.51
CA CYS A 259 -0.24 7.51 0.59
C CYS A 259 -1.55 7.84 1.32
N ASP A 260 -2.39 8.67 0.69
CA ASP A 260 -3.68 9.06 1.26
C ASP A 260 -4.67 7.88 1.30
N ARG A 261 -4.56 6.90 0.39
CA ARG A 261 -5.28 5.62 0.50
C ARG A 261 -4.94 4.92 1.82
N GLY A 262 -3.65 4.81 2.16
CA GLY A 262 -3.19 4.22 3.42
C GLY A 262 -3.60 5.03 4.65
N ARG A 263 -3.60 6.36 4.54
CA ARG A 263 -3.93 7.25 5.66
C ARG A 263 -5.42 7.27 5.99
N TYR A 264 -6.29 7.25 5.00
CA TYR A 264 -7.72 7.47 5.14
C TYR A 264 -8.59 6.26 4.79
N GLY A 265 -7.96 5.11 4.51
CA GLY A 265 -8.68 3.88 4.19
C GLY A 265 -9.25 3.11 5.38
N PHE A 266 -8.92 3.48 6.61
CA PHE A 266 -9.30 2.77 7.85
C PHE A 266 -10.80 2.79 8.23
N PRO A 267 -11.71 3.65 7.70
CA PRO A 267 -13.08 3.73 8.19
C PRO A 267 -13.88 2.43 8.20
N TYR A 268 -13.47 1.41 7.41
CA TYR A 268 -14.08 0.08 7.45
C TYR A 268 -14.12 -0.52 8.86
N VAL A 269 -13.17 -0.15 9.74
CA VAL A 269 -13.13 -0.58 11.14
C VAL A 269 -14.32 -0.06 11.96
N ASN A 270 -14.76 1.16 11.63
CA ASN A 270 -15.75 1.92 12.41
C ASN A 270 -17.17 1.82 11.84
N LEU A 271 -17.35 1.25 10.64
CA LEU A 271 -18.63 1.26 9.93
C LEU A 271 -19.77 0.76 10.81
N PRO A 272 -20.93 1.44 10.78
CA PRO A 272 -22.13 1.00 11.49
C PRO A 272 -22.60 -0.40 11.09
N GLU A 273 -22.47 -0.72 9.81
CA GLU A 273 -22.92 -1.95 9.17
C GLU A 273 -21.99 -3.13 9.45
N ARG A 274 -20.80 -2.88 9.99
CA ARG A 274 -19.84 -3.93 10.32
C ARG A 274 -20.49 -5.00 11.20
N PRO A 275 -20.41 -6.30 10.84
CA PRO A 275 -20.94 -7.39 11.66
C PRO A 275 -20.30 -7.41 13.05
N ARG A 276 -21.10 -7.42 14.10
CA ARG A 276 -20.68 -7.50 15.50
C ARG A 276 -21.41 -8.55 16.30
N SER A 277 -22.55 -9.06 15.79
CA SER A 277 -23.32 -10.15 16.38
C SER A 277 -23.24 -11.37 15.50
N ALA A 278 -23.02 -12.54 16.08
CA ALA A 278 -23.07 -13.80 15.34
C ALA A 278 -24.53 -14.14 14.96
N ARG A 279 -24.71 -14.76 13.81
CA ARG A 279 -26.03 -15.19 13.30
C ARG A 279 -25.98 -16.65 12.88
N VAL A 280 -27.04 -17.40 13.22
CA VAL A 280 -27.31 -18.77 12.76
C VAL A 280 -28.67 -18.78 12.10
N ASP A 281 -28.75 -19.11 10.81
CA ASP A 281 -29.98 -19.11 10.01
C ASP A 281 -30.77 -17.79 10.16
N GLY A 282 -30.06 -16.66 10.11
CA GLY A 282 -30.64 -15.32 10.25
C GLY A 282 -30.91 -14.84 11.68
N THR A 283 -30.80 -15.73 12.67
CA THR A 283 -31.10 -15.42 14.09
C THR A 283 -29.82 -15.08 14.83
N GLU A 284 -29.81 -13.96 15.55
CA GLU A 284 -28.67 -13.56 16.41
C GLU A 284 -28.45 -14.57 17.53
N THR A 285 -27.19 -14.90 17.78
CA THR A 285 -26.77 -15.81 18.86
C THR A 285 -25.42 -15.34 19.43
N GLY A 286 -25.04 -15.92 20.58
CA GLY A 286 -23.72 -15.66 21.16
C GLY A 286 -22.62 -16.25 20.29
N TRP A 287 -21.45 -15.57 20.28
CA TRP A 287 -20.29 -15.90 19.44
C TRP A 287 -19.81 -17.36 19.63
N GLU A 288 -19.65 -17.80 20.89
CA GLU A 288 -19.27 -19.20 21.22
C GLU A 288 -20.34 -20.22 20.80
N GLY A 289 -21.60 -19.83 20.95
CA GLY A 289 -22.76 -20.68 20.51
C GLY A 289 -22.76 -20.90 19.00
N ALA A 290 -22.50 -19.81 18.22
CA ALA A 290 -22.42 -19.91 16.76
C ALA A 290 -21.26 -20.79 16.31
N LEU A 291 -20.09 -20.67 16.95
CA LEU A 291 -18.92 -21.51 16.67
C LEU A 291 -19.21 -22.99 16.92
N LYS A 292 -19.85 -23.32 18.05
CA LYS A 292 -20.22 -24.69 18.39
C LYS A 292 -21.18 -25.27 17.36
N ILE A 293 -22.26 -24.55 17.05
CA ILE A 293 -23.24 -24.97 16.04
C ILE A 293 -22.60 -25.16 14.67
N ALA A 294 -21.67 -24.26 14.28
CA ALA A 294 -20.93 -24.38 13.02
C ALA A 294 -20.08 -25.65 12.99
N GLY A 295 -19.33 -25.95 14.06
CA GLY A 295 -18.55 -27.19 14.18
C GLY A 295 -19.41 -28.44 14.08
N GLU A 296 -20.51 -28.50 14.83
CA GLU A 296 -21.43 -29.62 14.81
C GLU A 296 -22.07 -29.87 13.41
N ARG A 297 -22.45 -28.79 12.71
CA ARG A 297 -23.00 -28.88 11.35
C ARG A 297 -21.92 -29.30 10.32
N LEU A 298 -20.69 -28.80 10.43
CA LEU A 298 -19.59 -29.23 9.57
C LEU A 298 -19.27 -30.71 9.76
N GLU A 299 -19.22 -31.18 10.99
CA GLU A 299 -19.05 -32.63 11.27
C GLU A 299 -20.18 -33.46 10.68
N ALA A 300 -21.43 -33.00 10.75
CA ALA A 300 -22.58 -33.69 10.15
C ALA A 300 -22.46 -33.74 8.61
N VAL A 301 -21.98 -32.69 7.95
CA VAL A 301 -21.70 -32.70 6.50
C VAL A 301 -20.59 -33.68 6.20
N ALA A 302 -19.44 -33.61 6.93
CA ALA A 302 -18.30 -34.53 6.73
C ALA A 302 -18.70 -36.00 6.90
N TRP A 303 -19.62 -36.30 7.83
CA TRP A 303 -20.16 -37.66 8.01
C TRP A 303 -20.93 -38.18 6.78
N LYS A 304 -21.67 -37.27 6.12
CA LYS A 304 -22.51 -37.65 4.96
C LYS A 304 -21.73 -37.77 3.67
N THR A 305 -20.80 -36.84 3.45
CA THR A 305 -20.13 -36.63 2.14
C THR A 305 -18.66 -37.00 2.14
N GLY A 306 -18.12 -37.33 3.31
CA GLY A 306 -16.68 -37.44 3.52
C GLY A 306 -16.03 -36.04 3.70
N PRO A 307 -14.74 -36.00 4.13
CA PRO A 307 -14.05 -34.76 4.42
C PRO A 307 -13.87 -33.87 3.18
N GLN A 308 -13.73 -34.45 1.99
CA GLN A 308 -13.61 -33.75 0.73
C GLN A 308 -14.91 -33.03 0.30
N GLY A 309 -16.04 -33.26 0.96
CA GLY A 309 -17.29 -32.51 0.78
C GLY A 309 -17.27 -31.10 1.43
N ILE A 310 -16.19 -30.74 2.12
CA ILE A 310 -15.99 -29.44 2.75
C ILE A 310 -14.78 -28.76 2.12
N ALA A 311 -14.89 -27.46 1.85
CA ALA A 311 -13.78 -26.65 1.40
C ALA A 311 -13.56 -25.40 2.27
N VAL A 312 -12.35 -24.86 2.26
CA VAL A 312 -11.98 -23.64 3.00
C VAL A 312 -11.40 -22.58 2.07
N VAL A 313 -11.84 -21.34 2.29
CA VAL A 313 -11.44 -20.16 1.52
C VAL A 313 -11.03 -19.05 2.47
N GLY A 314 -9.97 -18.33 2.15
CA GLY A 314 -9.54 -17.11 2.81
C GLY A 314 -9.27 -16.01 1.80
N SER A 315 -8.45 -15.03 2.17
CA SER A 315 -8.05 -13.95 1.26
C SER A 315 -6.67 -13.38 1.57
N ALA A 316 -6.20 -12.52 0.68
CA ALA A 316 -4.97 -11.75 0.89
C ALA A 316 -5.10 -10.67 1.98
N ARG A 317 -6.29 -10.34 2.48
CA ARG A 317 -6.48 -9.43 3.62
C ARG A 317 -6.48 -10.13 4.98
N CYS A 318 -6.50 -11.47 5.01
CA CYS A 318 -6.26 -12.23 6.23
C CYS A 318 -4.85 -11.99 6.77
N GLY A 319 -4.71 -11.89 8.09
CA GLY A 319 -3.40 -12.04 8.72
C GLY A 319 -2.80 -13.43 8.45
N LEU A 320 -1.48 -13.52 8.53
CA LEU A 320 -0.76 -14.79 8.29
C LEU A 320 -1.24 -15.90 9.23
N GLU A 321 -1.65 -15.53 10.45
CA GLU A 321 -2.22 -16.45 11.43
C GLU A 321 -3.51 -17.11 10.91
N THR A 322 -4.40 -16.31 10.31
CA THR A 322 -5.66 -16.83 9.74
C THR A 322 -5.37 -17.72 8.53
N GLN A 323 -4.47 -17.29 7.63
CA GLN A 323 -4.07 -18.07 6.46
C GLN A 323 -3.44 -19.41 6.87
N GLY A 324 -2.49 -19.40 7.81
CA GLY A 324 -1.85 -20.61 8.33
C GLY A 324 -2.82 -21.52 9.07
N MET A 325 -3.80 -20.97 9.81
CA MET A 325 -4.80 -21.77 10.50
C MET A 325 -5.79 -22.45 9.53
N LEU A 326 -6.19 -21.78 8.46
CA LEU A 326 -6.99 -22.39 7.39
C LEU A 326 -6.24 -23.55 6.75
N LYS A 327 -4.95 -23.40 6.44
CA LYS A 327 -4.11 -24.48 5.91
C LYS A 327 -4.04 -25.67 6.86
N ARG A 328 -3.75 -25.44 8.14
CA ARG A 328 -3.70 -26.51 9.14
C ARG A 328 -5.02 -27.21 9.35
N LEU A 329 -6.13 -26.46 9.29
CA LEU A 329 -7.47 -27.02 9.43
C LEU A 329 -7.79 -27.90 8.24
N ALA A 330 -7.52 -27.46 7.02
CA ALA A 330 -7.71 -28.24 5.80
C ALA A 330 -6.89 -29.53 5.84
N ASP A 331 -5.60 -29.45 6.13
CA ASP A 331 -4.68 -30.59 6.20
C ASP A 331 -5.12 -31.59 7.30
N ALA A 332 -5.42 -31.12 8.50
CA ALA A 332 -5.78 -31.97 9.63
C ALA A 332 -7.11 -32.68 9.47
N LYS A 333 -8.06 -32.07 8.75
CA LYS A 333 -9.40 -32.61 8.55
C LYS A 333 -9.58 -33.33 7.20
N GLY A 334 -8.62 -33.16 6.28
CA GLY A 334 -8.72 -33.63 4.90
C GLY A 334 -9.78 -32.86 4.10
N TRP A 335 -10.01 -31.57 4.42
CA TRP A 335 -10.88 -30.68 3.66
C TRP A 335 -10.18 -30.16 2.42
N ARG A 336 -10.92 -29.73 1.39
CA ARG A 336 -10.33 -29.14 0.18
C ARG A 336 -9.81 -27.73 0.43
N GLY A 337 -8.65 -27.43 -0.12
CA GLY A 337 -7.97 -26.10 -0.05
C GLY A 337 -6.86 -26.05 1.01
N PRO A 338 -6.53 -24.89 1.55
CA PRO A 338 -7.26 -23.62 1.40
C PRO A 338 -7.03 -22.94 0.05
N VAL A 339 -8.04 -22.24 -0.45
CA VAL A 339 -7.87 -21.21 -1.47
C VAL A 339 -7.79 -19.86 -0.76
N LEU A 340 -6.60 -19.27 -0.70
CA LEU A 340 -6.32 -18.05 0.06
C LEU A 340 -6.24 -16.80 -0.81
N ASP A 341 -6.35 -16.95 -2.11
CA ASP A 341 -6.45 -15.84 -3.04
C ASP A 341 -7.48 -16.18 -4.10
N ILE A 342 -8.57 -15.44 -4.07
CA ILE A 342 -9.69 -15.58 -5.02
C ILE A 342 -9.56 -14.63 -6.22
N ASP A 343 -8.55 -13.74 -6.25
CA ASP A 343 -8.30 -12.85 -7.36
C ASP A 343 -7.83 -13.68 -8.58
N PRO A 344 -8.29 -13.37 -9.79
CA PRO A 344 -7.81 -14.02 -11.01
C PRO A 344 -6.30 -13.98 -11.19
N ALA A 345 -5.62 -12.99 -10.59
CA ALA A 345 -4.17 -12.84 -10.60
C ALA A 345 -3.41 -13.80 -9.65
N ALA A 346 -4.10 -14.64 -8.89
CA ALA A 346 -3.49 -15.55 -7.90
C ALA A 346 -2.37 -16.43 -8.47
N ALA A 347 -2.54 -16.93 -9.69
CA ALA A 347 -1.52 -17.73 -10.38
C ALA A 347 -0.24 -16.91 -10.63
N ASN A 348 -0.38 -15.65 -11.05
CA ASN A 348 0.75 -14.74 -11.27
C ASN A 348 1.48 -14.44 -9.95
N VAL A 349 0.74 -14.29 -8.84
CA VAL A 349 1.33 -14.07 -7.51
C VAL A 349 2.11 -15.30 -7.08
N ARG A 350 1.58 -16.51 -7.26
CA ARG A 350 2.30 -17.76 -6.97
C ARG A 350 3.59 -17.85 -7.78
N THR A 351 3.54 -17.55 -9.08
CA THR A 351 4.72 -17.49 -9.93
C THR A 351 5.73 -16.46 -9.41
N ALA A 352 5.28 -15.25 -9.08
CA ALA A 352 6.13 -14.18 -8.57
C ALA A 352 6.83 -14.60 -7.26
N VAL A 353 6.11 -15.19 -6.31
CA VAL A 353 6.65 -15.64 -5.02
C VAL A 353 7.65 -16.79 -5.21
N SER A 354 7.31 -17.77 -6.05
CA SER A 354 8.18 -18.92 -6.32
C SER A 354 9.47 -18.54 -7.05
N ARG A 355 9.46 -17.44 -7.82
CA ARG A 355 10.60 -16.95 -8.61
C ARG A 355 11.41 -15.86 -7.91
N LEU A 356 10.99 -15.37 -6.75
CA LEU A 356 11.70 -14.34 -6.00
C LEU A 356 12.83 -14.97 -5.18
N GLU A 357 14.05 -14.90 -5.69
CA GLU A 357 15.25 -15.40 -5.00
C GLU A 357 15.72 -14.40 -3.92
N PRO A 358 16.33 -14.88 -2.81
CA PRO A 358 16.78 -14.00 -1.71
C PRO A 358 17.66 -12.84 -2.16
N ASP A 359 18.54 -13.13 -3.11
CA ASP A 359 19.50 -12.17 -3.66
C ASP A 359 18.89 -11.11 -4.59
N LEU A 360 17.68 -11.36 -5.09
CA LEU A 360 16.94 -10.42 -5.96
C LEU A 360 15.95 -9.56 -5.17
N GLN A 361 15.67 -9.90 -3.91
CA GLN A 361 14.71 -9.13 -3.09
C GLN A 361 15.15 -7.68 -2.90
N VAL A 362 14.27 -6.75 -3.24
CA VAL A 362 14.49 -5.30 -3.11
C VAL A 362 13.36 -4.67 -2.32
N SER A 363 13.70 -3.83 -1.35
CA SER A 363 12.73 -3.03 -0.63
C SER A 363 12.33 -1.77 -1.40
N LEU A 364 11.20 -1.17 -1.02
CA LEU A 364 10.76 0.09 -1.59
C LEU A 364 11.83 1.20 -1.42
N ARG A 365 12.54 1.23 -0.30
CA ARG A 365 13.61 2.21 -0.04
C ARG A 365 14.86 1.96 -0.87
N GLU A 366 15.12 0.70 -1.22
CA GLU A 366 16.25 0.37 -2.08
C GLU A 366 16.03 0.84 -3.52
N ILE A 367 14.76 0.89 -4.01
CA ILE A 367 14.42 1.47 -5.32
C ILE A 367 14.90 2.93 -5.43
N GLU A 368 14.84 3.71 -4.35
CA GLU A 368 15.28 5.11 -4.35
C GLU A 368 16.78 5.29 -4.65
N THR A 369 17.56 4.23 -4.65
CA THR A 369 19.01 4.25 -4.91
C THR A 369 19.39 3.54 -6.20
N ALA A 370 18.41 3.08 -6.97
CA ALA A 370 18.61 2.54 -8.30
C ALA A 370 19.13 3.63 -9.25
N ASP A 371 19.85 3.22 -10.29
CA ASP A 371 20.31 4.08 -11.39
C ASP A 371 19.59 3.77 -12.72
N CYS A 372 18.93 2.62 -12.82
CA CYS A 372 17.96 2.31 -13.87
C CYS A 372 16.82 1.46 -13.30
N VAL A 373 15.58 1.82 -13.61
CA VAL A 373 14.39 1.05 -13.19
C VAL A 373 13.48 0.82 -14.39
N VAL A 374 13.15 -0.43 -14.63
CA VAL A 374 12.15 -0.83 -15.64
C VAL A 374 10.92 -1.38 -14.94
N VAL A 375 9.78 -0.76 -15.18
CA VAL A 375 8.48 -1.14 -14.63
C VAL A 375 7.70 -1.86 -15.73
N VAL A 376 7.18 -3.05 -15.46
CA VAL A 376 6.47 -3.87 -16.44
C VAL A 376 5.11 -4.31 -15.90
N GLY A 377 4.05 -4.06 -16.66
CA GLY A 377 2.70 -4.57 -16.37
C GLY A 377 2.10 -4.08 -15.06
N THR A 378 2.50 -2.89 -14.59
CA THR A 378 1.92 -2.26 -13.39
C THR A 378 1.87 -0.74 -13.52
N ASP A 379 0.83 -0.14 -12.95
CA ASP A 379 0.73 1.30 -12.74
C ASP A 379 1.21 1.64 -11.32
N PRO A 380 2.42 2.20 -11.18
CA PRO A 380 3.02 2.43 -9.87
C PRO A 380 2.19 3.30 -8.94
N LEU A 381 1.50 4.32 -9.49
CA LEU A 381 0.71 5.25 -8.69
C LEU A 381 -0.61 4.63 -8.23
N ASN A 382 -1.25 3.86 -9.09
CA ASN A 382 -2.58 3.33 -8.82
C ASN A 382 -2.56 2.02 -8.03
N GLU A 383 -1.65 1.11 -8.30
CA GLU A 383 -1.60 -0.20 -7.65
C GLU A 383 -0.82 -0.16 -6.32
N ALA A 384 0.33 0.53 -6.30
CA ALA A 384 1.22 0.62 -5.14
C ALA A 384 1.69 2.07 -4.91
N PRO A 385 0.83 2.99 -4.44
CA PRO A 385 1.07 4.43 -4.57
C PRO A 385 2.43 4.91 -4.06
N MET A 386 2.98 4.34 -2.97
CA MET A 386 4.29 4.74 -2.46
C MET A 386 5.47 4.34 -3.37
N LEU A 387 5.22 3.51 -4.39
CA LEU A 387 6.22 3.20 -5.42
C LEU A 387 6.52 4.43 -6.30
N ALA A 388 5.51 5.25 -6.61
CA ALA A 388 5.71 6.45 -7.43
C ALA A 388 6.69 7.47 -6.79
N PRO A 389 6.59 7.85 -5.51
CA PRO A 389 7.62 8.66 -4.85
C PRO A 389 8.99 7.98 -4.80
N ALA A 390 9.08 6.65 -4.62
CA ALA A 390 10.36 5.95 -4.62
C ALA A 390 11.06 6.03 -5.99
N LEU A 391 10.33 5.79 -7.08
CA LEU A 391 10.82 5.99 -8.45
C LEU A 391 11.23 7.44 -8.70
N ARG A 392 10.47 8.40 -8.19
CA ARG A 392 10.84 9.82 -8.27
C ARG A 392 12.14 10.12 -7.53
N GLN A 393 12.38 9.56 -6.34
CA GLN A 393 13.65 9.78 -5.64
C GLN A 393 14.82 9.17 -6.42
N ALA A 394 14.65 7.99 -7.03
CA ALA A 394 15.65 7.43 -7.95
C ALA A 394 15.92 8.39 -9.13
N ARG A 395 14.87 8.86 -9.79
CA ARG A 395 14.96 9.82 -10.91
C ARG A 395 15.67 11.12 -10.52
N ARG A 396 15.41 11.68 -9.34
CA ARG A 396 16.08 12.86 -8.80
C ARG A 396 17.58 12.64 -8.58
N LYS A 397 18.01 11.41 -8.37
CA LYS A 397 19.43 11.01 -8.25
C LYS A 397 20.07 10.68 -9.60
N GLY A 398 19.32 10.79 -10.69
CA GLY A 398 19.81 10.58 -12.05
C GLY A 398 19.41 9.25 -12.68
N ALA A 399 18.59 8.44 -12.01
CA ALA A 399 18.13 7.17 -12.57
C ALA A 399 17.32 7.36 -13.86
N ARG A 400 17.45 6.45 -14.81
CA ARG A 400 16.47 6.27 -15.88
C ARG A 400 15.27 5.46 -15.32
N VAL A 401 14.06 5.92 -15.61
CA VAL A 401 12.82 5.19 -15.26
C VAL A 401 12.03 4.97 -16.54
N ALA A 402 11.74 3.71 -16.85
CA ALA A 402 10.94 3.32 -18.00
C ALA A 402 9.76 2.45 -17.55
N VAL A 403 8.61 2.63 -18.19
CA VAL A 403 7.37 1.89 -17.93
C VAL A 403 6.91 1.22 -19.21
N ILE A 404 6.77 -0.09 -19.18
CA ILE A 404 6.25 -0.92 -20.27
C ILE A 404 4.88 -1.42 -19.82
N ASP A 405 3.82 -0.75 -20.25
CA ASP A 405 2.46 -1.02 -19.79
C ASP A 405 1.42 -0.58 -20.84
N PRO A 406 0.35 -1.34 -21.07
CA PRO A 406 -0.67 -0.97 -22.05
C PRO A 406 -1.50 0.26 -21.65
N ARG A 407 -1.56 0.59 -20.37
CA ARG A 407 -2.38 1.67 -19.80
C ARG A 407 -1.70 3.02 -19.92
N PRO A 408 -2.47 4.12 -19.90
CA PRO A 408 -1.90 5.47 -19.83
C PRO A 408 -1.40 5.74 -18.40
N VAL A 409 -0.16 5.35 -18.10
CA VAL A 409 0.47 5.58 -16.80
C VAL A 409 0.80 7.06 -16.65
N SER A 410 0.44 7.65 -15.51
CA SER A 410 0.74 9.04 -15.19
C SER A 410 1.57 9.13 -13.91
N LEU A 411 2.80 9.63 -14.02
CA LEU A 411 3.69 9.85 -12.87
C LEU A 411 4.06 11.34 -12.78
N PRO A 412 4.21 11.90 -11.58
CA PRO A 412 4.50 13.32 -11.38
C PRO A 412 5.98 13.66 -11.63
N PHE A 413 6.58 13.05 -12.66
CA PHE A 413 7.95 13.29 -13.11
C PHE A 413 8.15 12.70 -14.51
N GLN A 414 9.22 13.10 -15.18
CA GLN A 414 9.54 12.60 -16.51
C GLN A 414 10.06 11.15 -16.48
N PHE A 415 9.48 10.28 -17.28
CA PHE A 415 9.85 8.88 -17.48
C PHE A 415 9.63 8.48 -18.94
N ASP A 416 10.18 7.35 -19.36
CA ASP A 416 9.95 6.79 -20.70
C ASP A 416 8.76 5.83 -20.61
N HIS A 417 7.76 6.01 -21.48
CA HIS A 417 6.60 5.14 -21.53
C HIS A 417 6.58 4.36 -22.85
N PHE A 418 6.46 3.04 -22.75
CA PHE A 418 6.30 2.11 -23.87
C PHE A 418 4.90 1.50 -23.76
N PRO A 419 3.90 2.03 -24.49
CA PRO A 419 2.54 1.50 -24.48
C PRO A 419 2.49 0.21 -25.31
N VAL A 420 2.65 -0.92 -24.64
CA VAL A 420 2.67 -2.26 -25.25
C VAL A 420 1.39 -3.00 -24.88
N ALA A 421 0.70 -3.57 -25.89
CA ALA A 421 -0.52 -4.35 -25.65
C ALA A 421 -0.26 -5.52 -24.68
N PRO A 422 -1.26 -5.94 -23.88
CA PRO A 422 -1.04 -6.98 -22.86
C PRO A 422 -0.43 -8.26 -23.44
N ASP A 423 -0.87 -8.69 -24.62
CA ASP A 423 -0.39 -9.91 -25.30
C ASP A 423 1.06 -9.79 -25.80
N ASP A 424 1.57 -8.57 -25.97
CA ASP A 424 2.93 -8.30 -26.43
C ASP A 424 3.90 -8.00 -25.29
N LEU A 425 3.44 -7.91 -24.03
CA LEU A 425 4.32 -7.63 -22.88
C LEU A 425 5.42 -8.70 -22.72
N ALA A 426 5.08 -9.97 -22.94
CA ALA A 426 6.06 -11.05 -22.91
C ALA A 426 7.13 -10.89 -23.99
N ALA A 427 6.72 -10.46 -25.19
CA ALA A 427 7.65 -10.20 -26.29
C ALA A 427 8.56 -9.00 -26.00
N ALA A 428 8.07 -7.95 -25.36
CA ALA A 428 8.89 -6.81 -24.95
C ALA A 428 9.99 -7.24 -23.96
N ILE A 429 9.64 -8.06 -22.96
CA ILE A 429 10.65 -8.59 -22.03
C ILE A 429 11.62 -9.54 -22.75
N ALA A 430 11.12 -10.36 -23.69
CA ALA A 430 11.96 -11.28 -24.48
C ALA A 430 13.04 -10.52 -25.28
N ILE A 431 12.72 -9.32 -25.79
CA ILE A 431 13.72 -8.46 -26.45
C ILE A 431 14.82 -8.08 -25.48
N LEU A 432 14.48 -7.66 -24.25
CA LEU A 432 15.46 -7.31 -23.22
C LEU A 432 16.31 -8.52 -22.80
N ILE A 433 15.70 -9.70 -22.60
CA ILE A 433 16.38 -10.95 -22.27
C ILE A 433 17.35 -11.35 -23.37
N ARG A 434 16.92 -11.28 -24.64
CA ARG A 434 17.76 -11.62 -25.79
C ARG A 434 18.98 -10.72 -25.87
N LYS A 435 18.79 -9.42 -25.71
CA LYS A 435 19.89 -8.45 -25.71
C LYS A 435 20.88 -8.71 -24.57
N CYS A 436 20.37 -9.05 -23.38
CA CYS A 436 21.19 -9.42 -22.24
C CYS A 436 22.05 -10.66 -22.54
N ALA A 437 21.45 -11.67 -23.13
CA ALA A 437 22.13 -12.92 -23.45
C ALA A 437 23.14 -12.79 -24.64
N GLU A 438 22.95 -11.83 -25.55
CA GLU A 438 23.85 -11.52 -26.66
C GLU A 438 25.14 -10.83 -26.17
N LYS A 439 25.05 -9.95 -25.14
CA LYS A 439 26.20 -9.22 -24.59
C LYS A 439 27.02 -10.04 -23.59
N GLU A 440 26.38 -10.97 -22.87
CA GLU A 440 27.05 -11.89 -21.95
C GLU A 440 27.35 -13.20 -22.67
N PRO A 441 28.51 -13.31 -23.34
CA PRO A 441 28.81 -14.53 -24.06
C PRO A 441 29.02 -15.67 -23.06
N LEU A 442 28.00 -16.56 -22.97
CA LEU A 442 28.29 -17.94 -22.68
C LEU A 442 28.17 -18.48 -21.26
N SER A 443 27.44 -17.82 -20.34
CA SER A 443 26.92 -18.61 -19.26
C SER A 443 25.93 -19.64 -19.83
N GLU A 444 25.90 -20.87 -19.31
CA GLU A 444 24.89 -21.86 -19.73
C GLU A 444 23.46 -21.36 -19.55
N LEU A 445 23.25 -20.45 -18.56
CA LEU A 445 21.99 -19.74 -18.34
C LEU A 445 21.63 -18.80 -19.50
N GLY A 446 22.58 -18.01 -20.01
CA GLY A 446 22.33 -17.14 -21.15
C GLY A 446 21.98 -17.92 -22.44
N LYS A 447 22.66 -19.04 -22.69
CA LYS A 447 22.35 -19.95 -23.81
C LYS A 447 20.96 -20.58 -23.66
N THR A 448 20.57 -20.93 -22.45
CA THR A 448 19.25 -21.48 -22.17
C THR A 448 18.16 -20.42 -22.35
N ALA A 449 18.41 -19.19 -21.87
CA ALA A 449 17.51 -18.05 -22.08
C ALA A 449 17.24 -17.77 -23.55
N VAL A 450 18.30 -17.67 -24.39
CA VAL A 450 18.13 -17.43 -25.84
C VAL A 450 17.34 -18.54 -26.53
N ARG A 451 17.61 -19.80 -26.17
CA ARG A 451 16.87 -20.93 -26.73
C ARG A 451 15.39 -20.89 -26.36
N SER A 452 15.11 -20.51 -25.15
CA SER A 452 13.76 -20.49 -24.60
C SER A 452 12.86 -19.38 -25.19
N ILE A 453 13.43 -18.22 -25.53
CA ILE A 453 12.67 -17.08 -26.12
C ILE A 453 12.63 -17.08 -27.65
N GLY A 454 13.22 -18.07 -28.32
CA GLY A 454 13.43 -18.07 -29.77
C GLY A 454 12.19 -17.89 -30.64
N GLY A 455 10.97 -18.18 -30.13
CA GLY A 455 9.71 -18.02 -30.83
C GLY A 455 8.86 -16.81 -30.42
N ILE A 456 9.14 -16.18 -29.25
CA ILE A 456 8.25 -15.20 -28.61
C ILE A 456 8.19 -13.85 -29.34
N THR A 457 9.21 -13.49 -30.12
CA THR A 457 9.29 -12.20 -30.80
C THR A 457 8.66 -12.16 -32.19
N HIS A 458 8.20 -13.30 -32.73
CA HIS A 458 7.57 -13.36 -34.02
C HIS A 458 6.08 -12.98 -33.93
N GLY A 459 5.67 -11.93 -34.66
CA GLY A 459 4.29 -11.48 -34.72
C GLY A 459 3.87 -10.46 -33.67
N ALA A 460 4.79 -10.03 -32.74
CA ALA A 460 4.52 -8.98 -31.78
C ALA A 460 4.43 -7.61 -32.48
N ASP A 461 3.40 -6.83 -32.12
CA ASP A 461 3.21 -5.46 -32.59
C ASP A 461 3.76 -4.48 -31.51
N ILE A 462 5.06 -4.25 -31.57
CA ILE A 462 5.75 -3.33 -30.71
C ILE A 462 6.22 -2.14 -31.53
N SER A 463 5.64 -0.98 -31.29
CA SER A 463 5.88 0.25 -32.06
C SER A 463 7.30 0.82 -31.90
N ASP A 464 7.98 0.56 -30.78
CA ASP A 464 9.32 1.10 -30.49
C ASP A 464 10.31 0.01 -30.03
N VAL A 465 10.64 -0.90 -30.94
CA VAL A 465 11.63 -1.97 -30.68
C VAL A 465 13.03 -1.38 -30.47
N ASP A 466 13.37 -0.29 -31.19
CA ASP A 466 14.68 0.36 -31.05
C ASP A 466 14.82 1.07 -29.70
N GLY A 467 13.75 1.69 -29.20
CA GLY A 467 13.70 2.29 -27.87
C GLY A 467 13.86 1.25 -26.75
N LEU A 468 13.25 0.06 -26.90
CA LEU A 468 13.46 -1.05 -25.95
C LEU A 468 14.89 -1.60 -26.02
N ALA A 469 15.48 -1.64 -27.20
CA ALA A 469 16.88 -2.07 -27.34
C ALA A 469 17.84 -1.06 -26.68
N ALA A 470 17.59 0.25 -26.82
CA ALA A 470 18.35 1.30 -26.14
C ALA A 470 18.14 1.30 -24.63
N LEU A 471 16.94 0.95 -24.15
CA LEU A 471 16.65 0.75 -22.74
C LEU A 471 17.50 -0.37 -22.14
N TYR A 472 17.71 -1.44 -22.90
CA TYR A 472 18.57 -2.54 -22.45
C TYR A 472 20.01 -2.06 -22.23
N ASP A 473 20.58 -1.23 -23.12
CA ASP A 473 21.95 -0.72 -22.95
C ASP A 473 22.12 0.02 -21.64
N ASP A 474 21.16 0.87 -21.26
CA ASP A 474 21.17 1.54 -19.97
C ASP A 474 20.98 0.59 -18.77
N LEU A 475 20.14 -0.45 -18.90
CA LEU A 475 20.02 -1.48 -17.86
C LEU A 475 21.33 -2.21 -17.63
N HIS A 476 22.02 -2.59 -18.71
CA HIS A 476 23.26 -3.36 -18.65
C HIS A 476 24.40 -2.52 -18.05
N ASP A 477 24.51 -1.24 -18.42
CA ASP A 477 25.56 -0.35 -17.96
C ASP A 477 25.30 0.19 -16.53
N SER A 478 24.12 -0.09 -16.00
CA SER A 478 23.66 0.31 -14.67
C SER A 478 24.39 -0.48 -13.57
N ARG A 479 24.75 0.22 -12.49
CA ARG A 479 25.33 -0.40 -11.29
C ARG A 479 24.30 -1.08 -10.41
N ARG A 480 23.06 -0.61 -10.50
CA ARG A 480 21.93 -1.09 -9.68
C ARG A 480 20.63 -1.07 -10.48
N PRO A 481 20.53 -1.94 -11.52
CA PRO A 481 19.29 -2.07 -12.27
C PRO A 481 18.23 -2.75 -11.41
N ILE A 482 16.99 -2.26 -11.49
CA ILE A 482 15.85 -2.87 -10.80
C ILE A 482 14.73 -3.12 -11.81
N ILE A 483 14.19 -4.33 -11.79
CA ILE A 483 12.98 -4.70 -12.52
C ILE A 483 11.82 -4.65 -11.52
N VAL A 484 10.80 -3.84 -11.85
CA VAL A 484 9.51 -3.81 -11.14
C VAL A 484 8.48 -4.52 -12.01
N CYS A 485 7.80 -5.53 -11.48
CA CYS A 485 6.82 -6.29 -12.25
C CYS A 485 5.49 -6.38 -11.52
N GLY A 486 4.39 -6.06 -12.22
CA GLY A 486 3.03 -6.26 -11.76
C GLY A 486 2.55 -7.69 -11.91
N THR A 487 1.59 -8.07 -11.09
CA THR A 487 0.92 -9.37 -11.16
C THR A 487 -0.56 -9.26 -11.49
N HIS A 488 -1.15 -8.05 -11.44
CA HIS A 488 -2.60 -7.85 -11.57
C HIS A 488 -3.14 -8.09 -12.97
N THR A 489 -2.56 -7.40 -13.97
CA THR A 489 -3.03 -7.37 -15.36
C THR A 489 -2.02 -7.98 -16.32
N ALA A 490 -0.85 -8.34 -15.81
CA ALA A 490 0.20 -8.96 -16.60
C ALA A 490 -0.21 -10.37 -17.06
N PRO A 491 0.16 -10.78 -18.28
CA PRO A 491 0.04 -12.17 -18.72
C PRO A 491 0.78 -13.14 -17.78
N PRO A 492 0.36 -14.42 -17.72
CA PRO A 492 0.90 -15.38 -16.75
C PRO A 492 2.40 -15.61 -16.82
N GLU A 493 3.01 -15.46 -17.98
CA GLU A 493 4.43 -15.63 -18.23
C GLU A 493 5.30 -14.46 -17.74
N VAL A 494 4.73 -13.25 -17.73
CA VAL A 494 5.47 -12.00 -17.47
C VAL A 494 6.19 -11.98 -16.11
N PRO A 495 5.59 -12.40 -14.98
CA PRO A 495 6.29 -12.44 -13.70
C PRO A 495 7.52 -13.36 -13.71
N GLY A 496 7.42 -14.52 -14.35
CA GLY A 496 8.55 -15.45 -14.50
C GLY A 496 9.67 -14.87 -15.37
N MET A 497 9.32 -14.25 -16.50
CA MET A 497 10.27 -13.62 -17.41
C MET A 497 10.97 -12.41 -16.78
N ALA A 498 10.26 -11.64 -15.96
CA ALA A 498 10.85 -10.53 -15.19
C ALA A 498 11.92 -11.04 -14.21
N ALA A 499 11.67 -12.18 -13.55
CA ALA A 499 12.67 -12.84 -12.70
C ALA A 499 13.89 -13.32 -13.49
N ASP A 500 13.67 -13.90 -14.66
CA ASP A 500 14.73 -14.35 -15.54
C ASP A 500 15.62 -13.19 -16.03
N LEU A 501 14.99 -12.05 -16.40
CA LEU A 501 15.72 -10.84 -16.77
C LEU A 501 16.55 -10.30 -15.59
N ALA A 502 15.96 -10.20 -14.41
CA ALA A 502 16.67 -9.74 -13.20
C ALA A 502 17.84 -10.66 -12.85
N LEU A 503 17.67 -11.96 -12.98
CA LEU A 503 18.73 -12.94 -12.75
C LEU A 503 19.89 -12.79 -13.75
N LEU A 504 19.59 -12.62 -15.03
CA LEU A 504 20.62 -12.38 -16.06
C LEU A 504 21.39 -11.09 -15.81
N LEU A 505 20.69 -9.99 -15.47
CA LEU A 505 21.33 -8.74 -15.10
C LEU A 505 22.20 -8.88 -13.86
N ARG A 506 21.83 -9.75 -12.92
CA ARG A 506 22.63 -10.01 -11.73
C ARG A 506 23.91 -10.79 -12.04
N ILE A 507 23.90 -11.68 -13.02
CA ILE A 507 25.10 -12.37 -13.50
C ILE A 507 26.06 -11.37 -14.14
N ALA A 508 25.53 -10.39 -14.88
CA ALA A 508 26.31 -9.32 -15.51
C ALA A 508 26.82 -8.27 -14.47
N GLY A 509 26.03 -8.01 -13.40
CA GLY A 509 26.38 -7.05 -12.35
C GLY A 509 25.79 -7.42 -10.98
N PRO A 510 26.56 -7.32 -9.89
CA PRO A 510 26.23 -7.94 -8.59
C PRO A 510 25.07 -7.30 -7.82
N ARG A 511 24.35 -6.29 -8.36
CA ARG A 511 23.35 -5.50 -7.64
C ARG A 511 22.00 -5.39 -8.34
N ALA A 512 21.71 -6.21 -9.34
CA ALA A 512 20.39 -6.24 -9.96
C ALA A 512 19.34 -6.71 -8.94
N GLY A 513 18.14 -6.14 -9.02
CA GLY A 513 17.04 -6.44 -8.11
C GLY A 513 15.70 -6.62 -8.80
N LEU A 514 14.77 -7.27 -8.10
CA LEU A 514 13.42 -7.56 -8.55
C LEU A 514 12.41 -7.13 -7.47
N PHE A 515 11.38 -6.41 -7.91
CA PHE A 515 10.33 -5.92 -7.05
C PHE A 515 8.97 -6.24 -7.66
N TYR A 516 8.17 -7.07 -7.00
CA TYR A 516 6.83 -7.38 -7.48
C TYR A 516 5.77 -6.46 -6.85
N VAL A 517 4.73 -6.13 -7.63
CA VAL A 517 3.51 -5.47 -7.15
C VAL A 517 2.38 -6.50 -7.16
N MET A 518 1.78 -6.75 -5.99
CA MET A 518 0.78 -7.80 -5.77
C MET A 518 -0.58 -7.21 -5.39
N PRO A 519 -1.71 -7.95 -5.58
CA PRO A 519 -3.07 -7.43 -5.40
C PRO A 519 -3.42 -6.97 -3.99
N GLY A 520 -2.96 -7.68 -2.96
CA GLY A 520 -3.41 -7.46 -1.59
C GLY A 520 -2.28 -7.39 -0.57
N PRO A 521 -2.58 -6.99 0.67
CA PRO A 521 -1.57 -6.71 1.69
C PRO A 521 -0.76 -7.95 2.11
N ASN A 522 -1.36 -9.14 2.06
CA ASN A 522 -0.72 -10.40 2.44
C ASN A 522 -0.82 -11.45 1.32
N SER A 523 -0.82 -10.99 0.05
CA SER A 523 -0.82 -11.87 -1.13
C SER A 523 0.39 -12.81 -1.14
N PHE A 524 1.53 -12.37 -0.61
CA PHE A 524 2.72 -13.21 -0.48
C PHE A 524 2.46 -14.43 0.43
N GLY A 525 1.87 -14.21 1.62
CA GLY A 525 1.48 -15.28 2.53
C GLY A 525 0.43 -16.21 1.93
N ALA A 526 -0.55 -15.64 1.23
CA ALA A 526 -1.57 -16.41 0.52
C ALA A 526 -0.95 -17.33 -0.54
N ALA A 527 0.03 -16.86 -1.31
CA ALA A 527 0.73 -17.66 -2.31
C ALA A 527 1.54 -18.82 -1.72
N LEU A 528 2.13 -18.62 -0.53
CA LEU A 528 2.88 -19.68 0.16
C LEU A 528 1.97 -20.78 0.75
N LEU A 529 0.76 -20.42 1.18
CA LEU A 529 -0.11 -21.30 1.99
C LEU A 529 -1.32 -21.82 1.24
N SER A 530 -1.66 -21.27 0.06
CA SER A 530 -2.75 -21.82 -0.79
C SER A 530 -2.41 -23.21 -1.30
N ASP A 531 -3.44 -24.01 -1.52
CA ASP A 531 -3.34 -25.24 -2.32
C ASP A 531 -2.92 -24.87 -3.75
N PRO A 532 -1.76 -25.36 -4.23
CA PRO A 532 -1.27 -24.98 -5.55
C PRO A 532 -2.11 -25.54 -6.71
N ASP A 533 -2.81 -26.66 -6.48
CA ASP A 533 -3.54 -27.39 -7.49
C ASP A 533 -5.04 -27.02 -7.56
N LEU A 534 -5.46 -26.05 -6.71
CA LEU A 534 -6.86 -25.67 -6.59
C LEU A 534 -7.06 -24.17 -6.81
N SER A 535 -7.90 -23.81 -7.78
CA SER A 535 -8.35 -22.42 -7.98
C SER A 535 -9.75 -22.21 -7.38
N PHE A 536 -10.13 -20.94 -7.20
CA PHE A 536 -11.50 -20.62 -6.78
C PHE A 536 -12.54 -21.04 -7.84
N GLY A 537 -12.20 -20.97 -9.13
CA GLY A 537 -13.05 -21.46 -10.22
C GLY A 537 -13.32 -22.96 -10.11
N ASP A 538 -12.30 -23.77 -9.77
CA ASP A 538 -12.44 -25.22 -9.56
C ASP A 538 -13.34 -25.51 -8.37
N LEU A 539 -13.23 -24.75 -7.28
CA LEU A 539 -14.14 -24.87 -6.13
C LEU A 539 -15.59 -24.59 -6.52
N VAL A 540 -15.84 -23.55 -7.31
CA VAL A 540 -17.20 -23.22 -7.78
C VAL A 540 -17.77 -24.35 -8.65
N SER A 541 -16.97 -24.89 -9.57
CA SER A 541 -17.37 -26.05 -10.39
C SER A 541 -17.69 -27.28 -9.54
N ALA A 542 -16.85 -27.60 -8.54
CA ALA A 542 -17.11 -28.72 -7.63
C ALA A 542 -18.37 -28.54 -6.76
N ILE A 543 -18.72 -27.29 -6.42
CA ILE A 543 -20.01 -26.99 -5.75
C ILE A 543 -21.18 -27.21 -6.73
N GLU A 544 -21.06 -26.78 -7.97
CA GLU A 544 -22.06 -26.95 -9.02
C GLU A 544 -22.35 -28.44 -9.30
N GLU A 545 -21.30 -29.25 -9.31
CA GLU A 545 -21.37 -30.71 -9.47
C GLU A 545 -21.86 -31.44 -8.23
N GLY A 546 -21.92 -30.73 -7.10
CA GLY A 546 -22.44 -31.30 -5.85
C GLY A 546 -21.41 -32.11 -5.06
N GLU A 547 -20.13 -32.02 -5.42
CA GLU A 547 -19.05 -32.67 -4.68
C GLU A 547 -18.77 -31.94 -3.36
N ILE A 548 -18.83 -30.58 -3.35
CA ILE A 548 -18.72 -29.76 -2.16
C ILE A 548 -20.10 -29.37 -1.67
N LYS A 549 -20.37 -29.63 -0.40
CA LYS A 549 -21.65 -29.35 0.29
C LYS A 549 -21.51 -28.30 1.38
N ALA A 550 -20.30 -28.09 1.90
CA ALA A 550 -20.06 -27.03 2.88
C ALA A 550 -18.84 -26.20 2.50
N LEU A 551 -18.93 -24.91 2.81
CA LEU A 551 -17.85 -23.94 2.59
C LEU A 551 -17.60 -23.14 3.86
N VAL A 552 -16.34 -23.05 4.28
CA VAL A 552 -15.88 -22.16 5.35
C VAL A 552 -15.08 -21.02 4.71
N VAL A 553 -15.56 -19.79 4.91
CA VAL A 553 -14.95 -18.58 4.33
C VAL A 553 -14.44 -17.69 5.46
N ALA A 554 -13.17 -17.34 5.44
CA ALA A 554 -12.58 -16.42 6.41
C ALA A 554 -12.10 -15.14 5.75
N GLU A 555 -12.63 -14.01 6.20
CA GLU A 555 -12.20 -12.65 5.82
C GLU A 555 -12.06 -12.49 4.28
N SER A 556 -13.11 -12.92 3.54
CA SER A 556 -13.12 -12.92 2.08
C SER A 556 -14.52 -12.65 1.54
N ASP A 557 -14.63 -11.72 0.60
CA ASP A 557 -15.86 -11.53 -0.16
C ASP A 557 -15.78 -12.28 -1.50
N LEU A 558 -16.40 -13.46 -1.58
CA LEU A 558 -16.40 -14.33 -2.76
C LEU A 558 -16.92 -13.63 -4.02
N PHE A 559 -17.77 -12.63 -3.83
CA PHE A 559 -18.30 -11.83 -4.95
C PHE A 559 -17.28 -10.85 -5.54
N GLN A 560 -16.06 -10.76 -5.00
CA GLN A 560 -14.93 -10.04 -5.59
C GLN A 560 -14.06 -10.91 -6.51
N ALA A 561 -14.31 -12.23 -6.54
CA ALA A 561 -13.60 -13.16 -7.42
C ALA A 561 -13.95 -12.96 -8.90
N GLY A 562 -13.12 -13.50 -9.80
CA GLY A 562 -13.33 -13.48 -11.24
C GLY A 562 -14.50 -14.33 -11.78
N VAL A 563 -15.34 -14.88 -10.89
CA VAL A 563 -16.49 -15.72 -11.27
C VAL A 563 -17.75 -14.86 -11.46
N PRO A 564 -18.52 -15.04 -12.55
CA PRO A 564 -19.79 -14.33 -12.74
C PRO A 564 -20.72 -14.46 -11.55
N LYS A 565 -21.29 -13.35 -11.07
CA LYS A 565 -22.08 -13.29 -9.83
C LYS A 565 -23.27 -14.24 -9.81
N ASP A 566 -23.97 -14.36 -10.92
CA ASP A 566 -25.15 -15.26 -11.01
C ASP A 566 -24.72 -16.72 -10.93
N ARG A 567 -23.61 -17.09 -11.59
CA ARG A 567 -23.01 -18.42 -11.46
C ARG A 567 -22.63 -18.70 -10.00
N LEU A 568 -21.91 -17.77 -9.35
CA LEU A 568 -21.51 -17.90 -7.96
C LEU A 568 -22.74 -18.01 -7.04
N ARG A 569 -23.73 -17.14 -7.21
CA ARG A 569 -24.97 -17.18 -6.41
C ARG A 569 -25.69 -18.52 -6.55
N ASN A 570 -25.80 -19.04 -7.79
CA ASN A 570 -26.40 -20.33 -8.05
C ASN A 570 -25.60 -21.49 -7.43
N ALA A 571 -24.27 -21.42 -7.46
CA ALA A 571 -23.42 -22.39 -6.79
C ALA A 571 -23.61 -22.36 -5.27
N LEU A 572 -23.52 -21.16 -4.64
CA LEU A 572 -23.70 -21.02 -3.19
C LEU A 572 -25.07 -21.52 -2.70
N ASN A 573 -26.12 -21.35 -3.50
CA ASN A 573 -27.46 -21.87 -3.19
C ASN A 573 -27.53 -23.41 -3.18
N LYS A 574 -26.55 -24.14 -3.73
CA LYS A 574 -26.46 -25.60 -3.69
C LYS A 574 -25.77 -26.15 -2.43
N LEU A 575 -25.12 -25.26 -1.66
CA LEU A 575 -24.46 -25.64 -0.41
C LEU A 575 -25.48 -25.98 0.66
N GLU A 576 -25.24 -27.07 1.42
CA GLU A 576 -25.96 -27.38 2.64
C GLU A 576 -25.55 -26.42 3.78
N LEU A 577 -24.32 -25.93 3.75
CA LEU A 577 -23.76 -25.05 4.79
C LEU A 577 -22.73 -24.07 4.25
N LEU A 578 -22.96 -22.80 4.50
CA LEU A 578 -21.98 -21.71 4.30
C LEU A 578 -21.69 -21.06 5.65
N VAL A 579 -20.46 -21.21 6.15
CA VAL A 579 -19.97 -20.59 7.37
C VAL A 579 -19.02 -19.47 6.99
N THR A 580 -19.31 -18.25 7.42
CA THR A 580 -18.49 -17.08 7.12
C THR A 580 -17.96 -16.43 8.40
N LEU A 581 -16.65 -16.21 8.46
CA LEU A 581 -15.97 -15.48 9.54
C LEU A 581 -15.48 -14.17 8.94
N ASP A 582 -16.10 -13.03 9.24
CA ASP A 582 -15.68 -11.75 8.64
C ASP A 582 -16.02 -10.54 9.52
N TYR A 583 -15.30 -9.46 9.29
CA TYR A 583 -15.52 -8.13 9.87
C TYR A 583 -16.11 -7.13 8.87
N ILE A 584 -16.40 -7.54 7.63
CA ILE A 584 -17.03 -6.70 6.61
C ILE A 584 -18.43 -7.21 6.31
N ASP A 585 -19.39 -6.30 6.21
CA ASP A 585 -20.69 -6.62 5.62
C ASP A 585 -20.55 -6.69 4.10
N SER A 586 -20.79 -7.86 3.54
CA SER A 586 -20.59 -8.18 2.13
C SER A 586 -21.69 -9.09 1.62
N PRO A 587 -21.88 -9.23 0.31
CA PRO A 587 -22.78 -10.22 -0.26
C PRO A 587 -22.51 -11.65 0.26
N THR A 588 -21.25 -11.99 0.53
CA THR A 588 -20.86 -13.30 1.10
C THR A 588 -21.36 -13.46 2.52
N THR A 589 -21.18 -12.45 3.39
CA THR A 589 -21.69 -12.49 4.77
C THR A 589 -23.22 -12.47 4.84
N GLN A 590 -23.86 -11.84 3.87
CA GLN A 590 -25.33 -11.81 3.76
C GLN A 590 -25.91 -13.17 3.31
N ALA A 591 -25.19 -13.90 2.46
CA ALA A 591 -25.56 -15.24 2.00
C ALA A 591 -25.27 -16.36 3.02
N ALA A 592 -24.54 -16.09 4.10
CA ALA A 592 -24.08 -17.08 5.06
C ALA A 592 -25.23 -17.72 5.86
N HIS A 593 -25.22 -19.04 5.97
CA HIS A 593 -26.06 -19.77 6.92
C HIS A 593 -25.64 -19.53 8.37
N ILE A 594 -24.31 -19.42 8.59
CA ILE A 594 -23.74 -19.04 9.88
C ILE A 594 -22.71 -17.93 9.64
N LEU A 595 -22.95 -16.78 10.27
CA LEU A 595 -22.01 -15.65 10.29
C LEU A 595 -21.39 -15.52 11.67
N ILE A 596 -20.08 -15.53 11.73
CA ILE A 596 -19.27 -15.33 12.93
C ILE A 596 -18.46 -14.05 12.74
N PRO A 597 -18.81 -12.95 13.44
CA PRO A 597 -18.09 -11.69 13.32
C PRO A 597 -16.68 -11.82 13.90
N THR A 598 -15.70 -11.19 13.25
CA THR A 598 -14.32 -11.22 13.67
C THR A 598 -13.77 -9.83 13.99
N LEU A 599 -12.68 -9.81 14.75
CA LEU A 599 -11.87 -8.61 14.96
C LEU A 599 -11.09 -8.27 13.71
N THR A 600 -10.92 -6.98 13.45
CA THR A 600 -10.05 -6.49 12.35
C THR A 600 -8.57 -6.65 12.72
N PRO A 601 -7.64 -6.63 11.73
CA PRO A 601 -6.20 -6.65 12.01
C PRO A 601 -5.68 -5.47 12.86
N TYR A 602 -6.46 -4.40 13.06
CA TYR A 602 -6.11 -3.33 14.00
C TYR A 602 -6.56 -3.61 15.43
N GLU A 603 -7.46 -4.55 15.62
CA GLU A 603 -8.01 -4.94 16.93
C GLU A 603 -7.35 -6.19 17.52
N THR A 604 -6.59 -6.93 16.72
CA THR A 604 -5.87 -8.16 17.10
C THR A 604 -4.42 -8.09 16.62
N PRO A 605 -3.47 -8.75 17.29
CA PRO A 605 -2.13 -8.93 16.74
C PRO A 605 -2.21 -9.69 15.41
N SER A 606 -1.42 -9.26 14.43
CA SER A 606 -1.37 -9.87 13.11
C SER A 606 0.03 -9.80 12.50
N LEU A 607 0.43 -10.83 11.78
CA LEU A 607 1.60 -10.85 10.92
C LEU A 607 1.20 -10.65 9.46
N ILE A 608 1.93 -9.80 8.77
CA ILE A 608 1.73 -9.49 7.36
C ILE A 608 3.04 -9.73 6.62
N ILE A 609 2.98 -10.38 5.47
CA ILE A 609 4.13 -10.53 4.57
C ILE A 609 3.95 -9.58 3.38
N ASN A 610 4.83 -8.61 3.24
CA ASN A 610 4.78 -7.69 2.13
C ASN A 610 5.33 -8.30 0.82
N ASN A 611 5.29 -7.53 -0.25
CA ASN A 611 5.69 -7.93 -1.60
C ASN A 611 7.17 -8.37 -1.76
N GLU A 612 8.05 -7.97 -0.86
CA GLU A 612 9.46 -8.38 -0.84
C GLU A 612 9.72 -9.62 0.05
N GLY A 613 8.67 -10.29 0.54
CA GLY A 613 8.80 -11.39 1.49
C GLY A 613 9.21 -10.97 2.90
N ARG A 614 8.96 -9.71 3.27
CA ARG A 614 9.23 -9.19 4.62
C ARG A 614 8.04 -9.42 5.52
N VAL A 615 8.22 -10.24 6.55
CA VAL A 615 7.25 -10.44 7.62
C VAL A 615 7.30 -9.24 8.55
N GLN A 616 6.14 -8.63 8.80
CA GLN A 616 5.98 -7.46 9.63
C GLN A 616 4.95 -7.73 10.71
N GLN A 617 5.24 -7.30 11.95
CA GLN A 617 4.33 -7.45 13.06
C GLN A 617 3.43 -6.21 13.20
N SER A 618 2.12 -6.43 13.24
CA SER A 618 1.11 -5.43 13.56
C SER A 618 0.47 -5.79 14.91
N PRO A 619 0.92 -5.25 16.03
CA PRO A 619 0.27 -5.47 17.32
C PRO A 619 -1.13 -4.84 17.32
N ALA A 620 -2.03 -5.33 18.17
CA ALA A 620 -3.33 -4.72 18.33
C ALA A 620 -3.20 -3.22 18.66
N ALA A 621 -3.79 -2.37 17.82
CA ALA A 621 -3.72 -0.93 18.00
C ALA A 621 -4.58 -0.46 19.18
N PHE A 622 -5.69 -1.14 19.39
CA PHE A 622 -6.59 -0.90 20.52
C PHE A 622 -7.33 -2.20 20.86
N ARG A 623 -7.99 -2.21 22.00
CA ARG A 623 -8.78 -3.38 22.42
C ARG A 623 -10.13 -3.37 21.72
N GLY A 624 -10.34 -4.27 20.76
CA GLY A 624 -11.49 -4.35 19.91
C GLY A 624 -12.82 -4.65 20.61
N GLY A 625 -13.88 -4.62 19.85
CA GLY A 625 -15.26 -4.85 20.28
C GLY A 625 -16.21 -3.74 19.82
N ASP A 626 -17.42 -3.72 20.37
CA ASP A 626 -18.38 -2.65 20.06
C ASP A 626 -17.87 -1.28 20.48
N PRO A 627 -18.08 -0.24 19.66
CA PRO A 627 -17.80 1.13 20.03
C PRO A 627 -18.42 1.48 21.39
N ILE A 628 -17.66 2.16 22.27
CA ILE A 628 -18.14 2.45 23.64
C ILE A 628 -19.42 3.29 23.61
N ALA A 629 -19.57 4.17 22.62
CA ALA A 629 -20.80 4.93 22.43
C ALA A 629 -22.07 4.07 22.27
N ARG A 630 -21.94 2.86 21.73
CA ARG A 630 -23.07 1.92 21.57
C ARG A 630 -23.34 1.05 22.79
N THR A 631 -22.36 0.88 23.67
CA THR A 631 -22.46 -0.02 24.83
C THR A 631 -23.04 0.65 26.07
N GLY A 632 -23.13 1.99 26.13
CA GLY A 632 -23.50 2.76 27.31
C GLY A 632 -24.84 3.49 27.28
N GLY A 633 -25.64 3.32 26.22
CA GLY A 633 -26.99 3.94 26.15
C GLY A 633 -27.03 5.46 26.01
N GLY A 634 -26.01 6.11 25.45
CA GLY A 634 -26.01 7.55 25.18
C GLY A 634 -24.89 8.00 24.25
N ASP A 635 -25.00 9.22 23.71
CA ASP A 635 -24.03 9.82 22.77
C ASP A 635 -22.66 10.13 23.39
N HIS A 636 -22.49 9.89 24.68
CA HIS A 636 -21.25 10.15 25.39
C HIS A 636 -20.71 8.87 26.04
N PRO A 637 -19.37 8.64 25.95
CA PRO A 637 -18.77 7.51 26.65
C PRO A 637 -19.04 7.60 28.15
N PRO A 638 -19.19 6.47 28.84
CA PRO A 638 -19.46 6.47 30.27
C PRO A 638 -18.31 7.17 31.04
N ARG A 639 -18.64 8.01 31.98
CA ARG A 639 -17.66 8.74 32.82
C ARG A 639 -16.83 7.82 33.73
N ALA A 640 -17.28 6.58 33.94
CA ALA A 640 -16.61 5.58 34.73
C ALA A 640 -16.12 4.46 33.81
N PHE A 641 -14.80 4.33 33.68
CA PHE A 641 -14.19 3.19 33.00
C PHE A 641 -14.30 1.95 33.86
N ARG A 642 -15.18 1.05 33.51
CA ARG A 642 -15.19 -0.32 34.05
C ARG A 642 -14.29 -1.20 33.20
N ARG A 643 -13.58 -2.16 33.83
CA ARG A 643 -12.77 -3.14 33.11
C ARG A 643 -13.60 -4.12 32.26
N ASP A 644 -14.87 -4.20 32.53
CA ASP A 644 -15.88 -5.14 32.04
C ASP A 644 -16.92 -4.49 31.13
N ILE A 645 -16.59 -3.41 30.40
CA ILE A 645 -17.50 -2.81 29.42
C ILE A 645 -17.87 -3.89 28.40
N PRO A 646 -19.18 -4.17 28.19
CA PRO A 646 -19.67 -5.22 27.29
C PRO A 646 -19.29 -4.98 25.82
N GLY A 647 -19.58 -5.95 24.95
CA GLY A 647 -19.30 -5.86 23.51
C GLY A 647 -17.88 -6.30 23.14
N ARG A 648 -17.30 -7.25 23.88
CA ARG A 648 -15.98 -7.86 23.60
C ARG A 648 -16.05 -9.35 23.31
N GLU A 649 -17.17 -9.82 22.88
CA GLU A 649 -17.42 -11.25 22.69
C GLU A 649 -16.80 -11.79 21.39
N MET A 650 -16.39 -10.90 20.47
CA MET A 650 -15.73 -11.28 19.22
C MET A 650 -14.26 -11.69 19.41
N GLY A 651 -13.81 -12.66 18.64
CA GLY A 651 -12.43 -13.11 18.52
C GLY A 651 -11.82 -12.84 17.15
N ALA A 652 -10.51 -13.03 17.01
CA ALA A 652 -9.86 -13.08 15.71
C ALA A 652 -10.28 -14.35 14.94
N ALA A 653 -10.30 -14.30 13.62
CA ALA A 653 -10.67 -15.46 12.80
C ALA A 653 -9.80 -16.69 13.13
N TRP A 654 -8.49 -16.52 13.23
CA TRP A 654 -7.57 -17.63 13.54
C TRP A 654 -7.79 -18.26 14.92
N THR A 655 -8.38 -17.54 15.88
CA THR A 655 -8.76 -18.11 17.19
C THR A 655 -10.08 -18.88 17.15
N ALA A 656 -10.96 -18.56 16.21
CA ALA A 656 -12.24 -19.22 16.00
C ALA A 656 -12.13 -20.55 15.24
N LEU A 657 -11.25 -20.60 14.23
CA LEU A 657 -11.09 -21.72 13.31
C LEU A 657 -10.82 -23.08 13.99
N PRO A 658 -9.99 -23.19 15.06
CA PRO A 658 -9.78 -24.47 15.75
C PRO A 658 -11.07 -25.10 16.30
N THR A 659 -12.01 -24.28 16.77
CA THR A 659 -13.31 -24.76 17.29
C THR A 659 -14.17 -25.37 16.18
N LEU A 660 -14.11 -24.84 14.96
CA LEU A 660 -14.77 -25.44 13.79
C LEU A 660 -14.22 -26.85 13.47
N GLY A 661 -12.96 -27.08 13.82
CA GLY A 661 -12.29 -28.37 13.74
C GLY A 661 -12.53 -29.30 14.93
N GLY A 662 -13.41 -28.97 15.89
CA GLY A 662 -13.73 -29.78 17.05
C GLY A 662 -12.71 -29.73 18.18
N ARG A 663 -11.88 -28.68 18.28
CA ARG A 663 -10.99 -28.42 19.41
C ARG A 663 -11.60 -27.40 20.38
N ASP A 664 -11.22 -27.48 21.67
CA ASP A 664 -11.69 -26.51 22.65
C ASP A 664 -11.23 -25.07 22.32
N PRO A 665 -12.11 -24.07 22.47
CA PRO A 665 -11.74 -22.67 22.38
C PRO A 665 -10.61 -22.35 23.38
N GLY A 666 -9.50 -21.78 22.92
CA GLY A 666 -8.34 -21.47 23.74
C GLY A 666 -7.13 -22.39 23.58
N SER A 667 -7.22 -23.44 22.75
CA SER A 667 -6.07 -24.24 22.35
C SER A 667 -5.20 -23.58 21.26
N ALA A 668 -5.17 -22.24 21.24
CA ALA A 668 -4.28 -21.48 20.35
C ALA A 668 -2.82 -21.87 20.60
N PRO A 669 -2.00 -22.02 19.57
CA PRO A 669 -0.61 -22.42 19.71
C PRO A 669 0.15 -21.37 20.53
N VAL A 670 0.87 -21.83 21.55
CA VAL A 670 1.67 -20.97 22.44
C VAL A 670 2.86 -20.36 21.68
N ASN A 671 3.36 -21.04 20.65
CA ASN A 671 4.45 -20.56 19.78
C ASN A 671 3.95 -20.46 18.33
N LEU A 672 3.58 -19.23 17.94
CA LEU A 672 3.06 -18.93 16.61
C LEU A 672 4.08 -19.22 15.49
N ALA A 673 5.35 -18.84 15.71
CA ALA A 673 6.40 -19.04 14.71
C ALA A 673 6.64 -20.53 14.41
N ALA A 674 6.63 -21.37 15.45
CA ALA A 674 6.86 -22.80 15.26
C ALA A 674 5.76 -23.44 14.40
N TRP A 675 4.48 -23.17 14.68
CA TRP A 675 3.41 -23.82 13.92
C TRP A 675 3.20 -23.23 12.53
N LEU A 676 3.58 -21.96 12.28
CA LEU A 676 3.64 -21.41 10.92
C LEU A 676 4.75 -22.08 10.10
N GLY A 677 5.91 -22.36 10.73
CA GLY A 677 6.99 -23.12 10.10
C GLY A 677 6.59 -24.57 9.73
N GLU A 678 5.69 -25.20 10.51
CA GLU A 678 5.10 -26.49 10.14
C GLU A 678 4.17 -26.40 8.90
N ALA A 679 3.49 -25.25 8.72
CA ALA A 679 2.61 -25.04 7.57
C ALA A 679 3.40 -24.80 6.26
N HIS A 680 4.53 -24.09 6.34
CA HIS A 680 5.41 -23.87 5.20
C HIS A 680 6.87 -23.61 5.66
N PRO A 681 7.90 -24.29 5.08
CA PRO A 681 9.29 -24.20 5.53
C PRO A 681 9.88 -22.78 5.55
N ALA A 682 9.53 -21.94 4.57
CA ALA A 682 10.01 -20.55 4.52
C ALA A 682 9.58 -19.73 5.75
N LEU A 683 8.47 -20.11 6.42
CA LEU A 683 7.96 -19.43 7.59
C LEU A 683 8.67 -19.83 8.89
N SER A 684 9.54 -20.84 8.86
CA SER A 684 10.32 -21.29 10.04
C SER A 684 11.33 -20.25 10.54
N SER A 685 11.68 -19.26 9.70
CA SER A 685 12.58 -18.16 10.05
C SER A 685 11.92 -16.98 10.75
N ILE A 686 10.60 -17.02 11.00
CA ILE A 686 9.86 -15.98 11.70
C ILE A 686 10.30 -15.92 13.16
N PRO A 687 10.76 -14.76 13.69
CA PRO A 687 11.15 -14.63 15.08
C PRO A 687 9.97 -14.77 16.04
N GLU A 688 10.24 -15.08 17.31
CA GLU A 688 9.23 -14.94 18.36
C GLU A 688 8.81 -13.46 18.53
N ALA A 689 7.58 -13.25 19.01
CA ALA A 689 7.00 -11.92 19.12
C ALA A 689 7.83 -10.93 19.96
N SER A 690 8.59 -11.43 20.98
CA SER A 690 9.49 -10.62 21.81
C SER A 690 10.73 -10.13 21.08
N ASP A 691 11.18 -10.83 20.04
CA ASP A 691 12.44 -10.61 19.36
C ASP A 691 12.23 -10.01 17.96
N PHE A 692 10.99 -9.59 17.66
CA PHE A 692 10.62 -9.11 16.34
C PHE A 692 11.22 -7.72 16.05
N PRO A 693 12.06 -7.58 15.01
CA PRO A 693 12.65 -6.29 14.67
C PRO A 693 11.58 -5.25 14.26
N PRO A 694 11.77 -3.96 14.58
CA PRO A 694 10.80 -2.92 14.27
C PRO A 694 10.41 -2.80 12.79
N ASP A 695 11.35 -3.08 11.88
CA ASP A 695 11.17 -3.06 10.43
C ASP A 695 10.84 -4.42 9.82
N GLY A 696 10.60 -5.44 10.66
CA GLY A 696 10.30 -6.79 10.19
C GLY A 696 11.53 -7.57 9.71
N VAL A 697 11.31 -8.81 9.26
CA VAL A 697 12.35 -9.75 8.82
C VAL A 697 12.02 -10.29 7.43
N ARG A 698 12.99 -10.27 6.50
CA ARG A 698 12.84 -10.94 5.21
C ARG A 698 12.91 -12.46 5.39
N LEU A 699 11.98 -13.17 4.76
CA LEU A 699 11.98 -14.62 4.72
C LEU A 699 13.20 -15.14 3.96
N GLN A 700 13.75 -16.26 4.44
CA GLN A 700 14.73 -17.04 3.72
C GLN A 700 13.99 -17.94 2.72
N LEU A 701 13.87 -17.46 1.47
CA LEU A 701 13.24 -18.22 0.40
C LEU A 701 14.25 -19.26 -0.13
N ALA A 702 13.73 -20.37 -0.65
CA ALA A 702 14.60 -21.37 -1.29
C ALA A 702 15.11 -20.84 -2.64
N GLU A 703 16.36 -21.18 -2.97
CA GLU A 703 16.87 -20.97 -4.32
C GLU A 703 16.20 -21.95 -5.27
N ASN A 704 15.42 -21.45 -6.22
CA ASN A 704 14.73 -22.27 -7.23
C ASN A 704 15.64 -22.56 -8.44
N ALA A 705 16.45 -23.60 -8.35
CA ALA A 705 17.33 -24.00 -9.43
C ALA A 705 16.62 -24.70 -10.64
N GLY A 706 15.35 -25.11 -10.48
CA GLY A 706 14.72 -26.07 -11.40
C GLY A 706 13.78 -25.51 -12.48
N GLU A 707 13.26 -24.29 -12.32
CA GLU A 707 12.22 -23.74 -13.23
C GLU A 707 12.67 -22.54 -14.06
N ARG A 708 13.96 -22.24 -14.09
CA ARG A 708 14.54 -21.09 -14.81
C ARG A 708 14.39 -21.28 -16.30
N PHE A 709 13.93 -20.23 -17.00
CA PHE A 709 13.79 -20.18 -18.45
C PHE A 709 12.89 -21.29 -19.06
N GLN A 710 11.82 -21.66 -18.39
CA GLN A 710 10.81 -22.57 -18.94
C GLN A 710 9.86 -21.85 -19.92
N THR A 711 10.33 -21.59 -21.12
CA THR A 711 9.56 -20.92 -22.17
C THR A 711 8.92 -21.87 -23.18
N ASP A 712 9.22 -23.18 -23.11
CA ASP A 712 8.60 -24.19 -24.00
C ASP A 712 7.06 -24.27 -23.86
N ARG A 713 6.48 -23.50 -22.93
CA ARG A 713 5.03 -23.40 -22.68
C ARG A 713 4.38 -22.13 -23.25
N PHE A 714 5.15 -21.22 -23.85
CA PHE A 714 4.63 -19.94 -24.32
C PHE A 714 4.38 -19.95 -25.81
N SER A 715 3.12 -20.06 -26.21
CA SER A 715 2.67 -19.62 -27.51
C SER A 715 2.09 -18.22 -27.36
N LEU A 716 2.57 -17.26 -28.15
CA LEU A 716 1.79 -16.05 -28.37
C LEU A 716 0.45 -16.52 -28.92
N GLY A 717 -0.65 -16.24 -28.20
CA GLY A 717 -2.00 -16.55 -28.70
C GLY A 717 -2.19 -15.88 -30.04
N GLU A 718 -2.87 -16.54 -30.95
CA GLU A 718 -3.29 -15.89 -32.21
C GLU A 718 -4.11 -14.66 -31.82
N LYS A 719 -3.68 -13.46 -32.26
CA LYS A 719 -4.46 -12.24 -32.07
C LYS A 719 -5.72 -12.37 -32.90
N GLU A 720 -6.88 -12.29 -32.28
CA GLU A 720 -8.13 -12.14 -32.99
C GLU A 720 -8.18 -10.73 -33.63
N GLU A 721 -8.16 -10.66 -34.95
CA GLU A 721 -8.13 -9.40 -35.72
C GLU A 721 -9.31 -8.46 -35.43
N ASP A 722 -10.44 -9.00 -34.93
CA ASP A 722 -11.66 -8.25 -34.60
C ASP A 722 -11.97 -8.20 -33.09
N ALA A 723 -10.94 -8.17 -32.24
CA ALA A 723 -11.11 -8.10 -30.79
C ALA A 723 -10.38 -6.92 -30.15
N LEU A 724 -10.91 -6.47 -29.00
CA LEU A 724 -10.25 -5.54 -28.10
C LEU A 724 -10.04 -6.19 -26.73
N THR A 725 -8.93 -5.88 -26.09
CA THR A 725 -8.68 -6.35 -24.72
C THR A 725 -9.22 -5.35 -23.71
N LEU A 726 -10.20 -5.76 -22.92
CA LEU A 726 -10.69 -4.98 -21.78
C LEU A 726 -9.80 -5.25 -20.56
N LEU A 727 -9.24 -4.19 -19.98
CA LEU A 727 -8.51 -4.21 -18.72
C LEU A 727 -9.34 -3.58 -17.61
N VAL A 728 -9.65 -4.35 -16.56
CA VAL A 728 -10.30 -3.87 -15.35
C VAL A 728 -9.21 -3.59 -14.31
N VAL A 729 -8.99 -2.30 -14.01
CA VAL A 729 -7.79 -1.83 -13.30
C VAL A 729 -8.11 -1.22 -11.94
N ASP A 730 -7.13 -1.28 -11.06
CA ASP A 730 -7.18 -0.55 -9.79
C ASP A 730 -6.79 0.91 -10.00
N ARG A 731 -7.39 1.79 -9.18
CA ARG A 731 -7.04 3.20 -9.05
C ARG A 731 -6.61 3.48 -7.62
N THR A 732 -5.92 4.59 -7.41
CA THR A 732 -5.50 5.00 -6.05
C THR A 732 -6.68 5.11 -5.10
N PHE A 733 -7.82 5.59 -5.58
CA PHE A 733 -9.06 5.73 -4.80
C PHE A 733 -10.22 4.99 -5.45
N GLY A 734 -11.12 4.43 -4.62
CA GLY A 734 -12.41 3.88 -5.00
C GLY A 734 -12.42 2.43 -5.51
N THR A 735 -11.29 1.75 -5.59
CA THR A 735 -11.21 0.40 -6.16
C THR A 735 -10.72 -0.69 -5.21
N GLU A 736 -9.85 -0.36 -4.24
CA GLU A 736 -9.36 -1.32 -3.25
C GLU A 736 -10.47 -1.66 -2.25
N GLU A 737 -10.58 -2.93 -1.86
CA GLU A 737 -11.71 -3.49 -1.13
C GLU A 737 -12.05 -2.74 0.17
N LEU A 738 -11.07 -2.50 1.04
CA LEU A 738 -11.27 -1.88 2.35
C LEU A 738 -11.39 -0.36 2.25
N SER A 739 -10.50 0.28 1.50
CA SER A 739 -10.47 1.73 1.38
C SER A 739 -11.63 2.31 0.56
N SER A 740 -12.22 1.52 -0.34
CA SER A 740 -13.45 1.91 -1.05
C SER A 740 -14.66 2.11 -0.13
N LEU A 741 -14.59 1.57 1.09
CA LEU A 741 -15.57 1.78 2.15
C LEU A 741 -15.38 3.11 2.91
N SER A 742 -14.32 3.86 2.62
CA SER A 742 -14.07 5.15 3.25
C SER A 742 -14.90 6.26 2.60
N PRO A 743 -15.87 6.89 3.30
CA PRO A 743 -16.69 7.94 2.71
C PRO A 743 -15.87 9.12 2.19
N ILE A 744 -14.78 9.45 2.88
CA ILE A 744 -13.94 10.59 2.51
C ILE A 744 -13.10 10.31 1.26
N LEU A 745 -12.68 9.06 1.03
CA LEU A 745 -11.98 8.69 -0.19
C LEU A 745 -12.93 8.56 -1.38
N GLN A 746 -14.21 8.27 -1.13
CA GLN A 746 -15.24 8.29 -2.18
C GLN A 746 -15.42 9.68 -2.78
N GLU A 747 -15.27 10.75 -1.97
CA GLU A 747 -15.30 12.15 -2.48
C GLU A 747 -14.16 12.46 -3.45
N LEU A 748 -13.06 11.71 -3.38
CA LEU A 748 -11.88 11.86 -4.25
C LEU A 748 -11.87 10.86 -5.42
N THR A 749 -12.82 9.95 -5.45
CA THR A 749 -12.89 8.92 -6.49
C THR A 749 -13.40 9.54 -7.78
N PRO A 750 -12.64 9.49 -8.90
CA PRO A 750 -13.10 10.04 -10.17
C PRO A 750 -14.36 9.32 -10.68
N SER A 751 -15.17 10.03 -11.45
CA SER A 751 -16.27 9.39 -12.19
C SER A 751 -15.71 8.31 -13.11
N PRO A 752 -16.37 7.14 -13.24
CA PRO A 752 -15.88 6.08 -14.08
C PRO A 752 -15.98 6.48 -15.56
N CYS A 753 -14.95 6.19 -16.32
CA CYS A 753 -14.92 6.32 -17.78
C CYS A 753 -14.14 5.15 -18.38
N ILE A 754 -14.34 4.91 -19.66
CA ILE A 754 -13.57 3.96 -20.45
C ILE A 754 -12.48 4.74 -21.17
N GLN A 755 -11.22 4.39 -20.93
CA GLN A 755 -10.10 4.95 -21.69
C GLN A 755 -9.87 4.12 -22.95
N ILE A 756 -9.70 4.79 -24.08
CA ILE A 756 -9.49 4.18 -25.38
C ILE A 756 -8.52 5.02 -26.20
N HIS A 757 -7.71 4.36 -27.03
CA HIS A 757 -6.81 5.06 -27.95
C HIS A 757 -7.62 5.81 -29.02
N PRO A 758 -7.24 7.04 -29.43
CA PRO A 758 -8.00 7.83 -30.42
C PRO A 758 -8.19 7.13 -31.76
N GLU A 759 -7.20 6.38 -32.24
CA GLU A 759 -7.30 5.65 -33.50
C GLU A 759 -8.30 4.49 -33.42
N ASP A 760 -8.34 3.79 -32.28
CA ASP A 760 -9.32 2.73 -32.06
C ASP A 760 -10.73 3.33 -31.91
N ALA A 761 -10.89 4.46 -31.23
CA ALA A 761 -12.16 5.17 -31.13
C ALA A 761 -12.70 5.59 -32.49
N ALA A 762 -11.82 6.03 -33.40
CA ALA A 762 -12.19 6.42 -34.77
C ALA A 762 -12.73 5.23 -35.59
N GLU A 763 -12.26 4.00 -35.35
CA GLU A 763 -12.80 2.80 -36.01
C GLU A 763 -14.28 2.55 -35.61
N PHE A 764 -14.73 3.03 -34.46
CA PHE A 764 -16.11 2.90 -33.97
C PHE A 764 -16.94 4.17 -34.16
N ASP A 765 -16.44 5.19 -34.87
CA ASP A 765 -17.09 6.51 -35.03
C ASP A 765 -17.42 7.15 -33.65
N LEU A 766 -16.45 7.08 -32.71
CA LEU A 766 -16.58 7.58 -31.35
C LEU A 766 -15.74 8.85 -31.13
N SER A 767 -16.29 9.77 -30.34
CA SER A 767 -15.67 11.05 -29.96
C SER A 767 -15.54 11.14 -28.43
N GLU A 768 -14.68 12.04 -27.94
CA GLU A 768 -14.51 12.32 -26.52
C GLU A 768 -15.86 12.59 -25.83
N GLY A 769 -16.12 11.86 -24.74
CA GLY A 769 -17.33 11.98 -23.94
C GLY A 769 -18.53 11.17 -24.47
N ASP A 770 -18.45 10.55 -25.65
CA ASP A 770 -19.50 9.65 -26.12
C ASP A 770 -19.67 8.49 -25.12
N ALA A 771 -20.91 8.11 -24.84
CA ALA A 771 -21.17 6.93 -24.04
C ALA A 771 -21.11 5.67 -24.91
N ILE A 772 -20.36 4.68 -24.48
CA ILE A 772 -20.37 3.38 -25.11
C ILE A 772 -20.97 2.32 -24.20
N ARG A 773 -21.62 1.36 -24.83
CA ARG A 773 -22.16 0.17 -24.18
C ARG A 773 -21.25 -1.00 -24.46
N ILE A 774 -20.83 -1.67 -23.40
CA ILE A 774 -20.08 -2.92 -23.47
C ILE A 774 -21.02 -4.04 -23.05
N ASP A 775 -21.28 -4.97 -23.97
CA ASP A 775 -22.06 -6.17 -23.72
C ASP A 775 -21.09 -7.31 -23.36
N SER A 776 -21.24 -7.90 -22.20
CA SER A 776 -20.42 -9.01 -21.71
C SER A 776 -21.30 -10.07 -21.03
N ASP A 777 -20.71 -11.23 -20.76
CA ASP A 777 -21.40 -12.30 -20.00
C ASP A 777 -21.82 -11.87 -18.58
N ALA A 778 -21.19 -10.83 -18.04
CA ALA A 778 -21.53 -10.27 -16.73
C ALA A 778 -22.70 -9.28 -16.80
N GLY A 779 -23.05 -8.76 -17.97
CA GLY A 779 -24.08 -7.74 -18.14
C GLY A 779 -23.66 -6.67 -19.11
N THR A 780 -24.36 -5.52 -19.04
CA THR A 780 -24.13 -4.37 -19.90
C THR A 780 -23.73 -3.16 -19.09
N ALA A 781 -22.60 -2.54 -19.42
CA ALA A 781 -22.17 -1.26 -18.87
C ALA A 781 -22.21 -0.14 -19.93
N GLY A 782 -22.84 0.97 -19.57
CA GLY A 782 -22.81 2.21 -20.34
C GLY A 782 -21.97 3.26 -19.63
N LEU A 783 -20.85 3.68 -20.25
CA LEU A 783 -19.93 4.66 -19.65
C LEU A 783 -19.39 5.62 -20.70
N PRO A 784 -19.07 6.86 -20.31
CA PRO A 784 -18.42 7.81 -21.22
C PRO A 784 -17.01 7.36 -21.55
N ILE A 785 -16.57 7.62 -22.78
CA ILE A 785 -15.19 7.40 -23.17
C ILE A 785 -14.32 8.61 -22.89
N HIS A 786 -13.03 8.32 -22.68
CA HIS A 786 -11.96 9.30 -22.61
C HIS A 786 -10.84 8.89 -23.57
N LEU A 787 -10.56 9.76 -24.53
CA LEU A 787 -9.54 9.52 -25.53
C LEU A 787 -8.15 9.73 -24.97
N THR A 788 -7.30 8.70 -25.02
CA THR A 788 -5.99 8.71 -24.39
C THR A 788 -4.92 8.20 -25.35
N PRO A 789 -4.15 9.10 -25.98
CA PRO A 789 -3.15 8.71 -26.99
C PRO A 789 -1.93 8.00 -26.39
N GLU A 790 -1.72 8.10 -25.08
CA GLU A 790 -0.58 7.51 -24.37
C GLU A 790 -0.79 6.03 -23.98
N MET A 791 -1.84 5.38 -24.47
CA MET A 791 -2.10 3.96 -24.20
C MET A 791 -1.88 3.10 -25.46
N ALA A 792 -1.75 1.79 -25.25
CA ALA A 792 -1.64 0.84 -26.35
C ALA A 792 -2.94 0.77 -27.15
N ARG A 793 -2.81 0.52 -28.47
CA ARG A 793 -3.95 0.24 -29.34
C ARG A 793 -4.55 -1.14 -29.04
N GLY A 794 -5.82 -1.31 -29.39
CA GLY A 794 -6.54 -2.57 -29.17
C GLY A 794 -6.91 -2.81 -27.70
N VAL A 795 -6.84 -1.77 -26.84
CA VAL A 795 -7.08 -1.90 -25.40
C VAL A 795 -8.15 -0.92 -24.93
N LEU A 796 -9.03 -1.40 -24.08
CA LEU A 796 -9.98 -0.61 -23.30
C LEU A 796 -9.58 -0.69 -21.84
N VAL A 797 -9.54 0.45 -21.14
CA VAL A 797 -9.21 0.49 -19.70
C VAL A 797 -10.38 1.04 -18.92
N ILE A 798 -10.82 0.31 -17.89
CA ILE A 798 -11.94 0.66 -17.04
C ILE A 798 -11.57 0.48 -15.55
N PRO A 799 -11.95 1.39 -14.63
CA PRO A 799 -11.69 1.21 -13.23
C PRO A 799 -12.58 0.11 -12.63
N ARG A 800 -12.00 -0.75 -11.78
CA ARG A 800 -12.74 -1.70 -10.96
C ARG A 800 -13.51 -0.94 -9.88
N ARG A 801 -14.82 -1.05 -9.89
CA ARG A 801 -15.67 -0.34 -8.95
C ARG A 801 -16.86 -1.21 -8.52
N ARG A 802 -17.24 -1.13 -7.25
CA ARG A 802 -18.37 -1.89 -6.70
C ARG A 802 -19.70 -1.60 -7.40
N ASP A 803 -19.93 -0.35 -7.82
CA ASP A 803 -21.15 0.07 -8.53
C ASP A 803 -21.21 -0.39 -10.00
N LEU A 804 -20.09 -0.84 -10.54
CA LEU A 804 -19.98 -1.42 -11.88
C LEU A 804 -19.86 -2.95 -11.87
N ASP A 805 -19.66 -3.53 -10.73
CA ASP A 805 -19.36 -4.95 -10.54
C ASP A 805 -20.41 -5.92 -11.09
N ASP A 806 -21.65 -5.50 -11.27
CA ASP A 806 -22.75 -6.31 -11.82
C ASP A 806 -22.90 -6.18 -13.33
N ARG A 807 -22.08 -5.33 -13.96
CA ARG A 807 -22.23 -4.93 -15.37
C ARG A 807 -20.99 -5.19 -16.22
N LEU A 808 -19.87 -5.53 -15.59
CA LEU A 808 -18.58 -5.71 -16.23
C LEU A 808 -17.98 -7.07 -15.92
N PRO A 809 -17.12 -7.62 -16.79
CA PRO A 809 -16.33 -8.79 -16.48
C PRO A 809 -15.51 -8.57 -15.21
N ARG A 810 -15.40 -9.60 -14.38
CA ARG A 810 -14.62 -9.54 -13.16
C ARG A 810 -13.18 -9.96 -13.35
N GLU A 811 -12.90 -10.62 -14.45
CA GLU A 811 -11.55 -10.90 -14.85
C GLU A 811 -10.78 -9.60 -15.08
N ARG A 812 -9.54 -9.55 -14.66
CA ARG A 812 -8.69 -8.38 -14.83
C ARG A 812 -8.40 -8.06 -16.29
N ARG A 813 -8.52 -9.07 -17.13
CA ARG A 813 -8.29 -9.02 -18.56
C ARG A 813 -9.32 -9.91 -19.28
N THR A 814 -10.05 -9.33 -20.21
CA THR A 814 -11.07 -10.03 -20.99
C THR A 814 -10.95 -9.61 -22.45
N VAL A 815 -10.94 -10.58 -23.35
CA VAL A 815 -10.98 -10.32 -24.80
C VAL A 815 -12.45 -10.13 -25.21
N LEU A 816 -12.75 -9.01 -25.83
CA LEU A 816 -14.08 -8.64 -26.30
C LEU A 816 -14.09 -8.57 -27.82
N SER A 817 -15.08 -9.19 -28.48
CA SER A 817 -15.32 -8.93 -29.89
C SER A 817 -15.67 -7.45 -30.11
N LYS A 818 -15.20 -6.83 -31.16
CA LYS A 818 -15.57 -5.46 -31.55
C LYS A 818 -17.09 -5.26 -31.65
N THR A 819 -17.84 -6.34 -31.98
CA THR A 819 -19.31 -6.31 -32.04
C THR A 819 -20.00 -6.16 -30.67
N ALA A 820 -19.29 -6.46 -29.57
CA ALA A 820 -19.78 -6.27 -28.21
C ALA A 820 -19.76 -4.80 -27.74
N ILE A 821 -19.16 -3.91 -28.55
CA ILE A 821 -18.99 -2.49 -28.23
C ILE A 821 -19.87 -1.69 -29.16
N ARG A 822 -20.73 -0.86 -28.58
CA ARG A 822 -21.65 -0.02 -29.37
C ARG A 822 -21.79 1.37 -28.74
N LYS A 823 -21.96 2.38 -29.58
CA LYS A 823 -22.36 3.72 -29.11
C LYS A 823 -23.73 3.62 -28.43
N ALA A 824 -23.83 4.14 -27.19
CA ALA A 824 -25.11 4.18 -26.50
C ALA A 824 -26.02 5.20 -27.22
N THR A 825 -27.23 4.79 -27.57
CA THR A 825 -28.26 5.70 -28.09
C THR A 825 -28.96 6.40 -26.92
N GLU A 826 -29.43 7.64 -27.10
CA GLU A 826 -30.04 8.48 -26.05
C GLU A 826 -31.28 7.87 -25.35
N ASP A 827 -31.73 6.69 -25.74
CA ASP A 827 -32.95 6.01 -25.26
C ASP A 827 -32.70 4.83 -24.30
N ALA A 828 -31.51 4.72 -23.68
CA ALA A 828 -31.20 3.59 -22.77
C ALA A 828 -30.79 4.01 -21.36
#